data_8abc47ede1478b3d8e0903be227bb404
#
_entry.id   8abc47ede1478b3d8e0903be227bb404
#
_cell.length_a   1.000
_cell.length_b   1.000
_cell.length_c   1.000
_cell.angle_alpha   90.00
_cell.angle_beta   90.00
_cell.angle_gamma   90.00
#
_symmetry.space_group_name_H-M   'P 1'
#
loop_
_entity.id
_entity.type
_entity.pdbx_description
1 polymer ?
#
loop_
_entity_poly.entity_id
_entity_poly.type
_entity_poly.pdbx_seq_one_letter_code
_entity_poly.pdbx_strand_id
1 'polypeptide(L)'
;MFFKRKKKKTEKTPKKGKKRKLTREQKKIIKERQKRAAKRKSMFKGQPGFMADDGYIEYDGYVKIKNGPYIAVYDVLIDYGTHQYETIGWENMLIPSSPLRKGKIWFALREKGMSKAAEDDVMSHRLNSRKVTMMNQKQSSDVREDSKKQAELDDIQQTIELSKKDNVVDSDVLLIVKSNTPERLEDTVKELRQNYKDSGKFGISLVRKTSVQLDTLRNFPHYVSADAWHNSDLQTIDAARLFLPSSGFADSYGTYCGIDMHSYLAGTPSIIDFNGIRHAVICTGGVRGRVSVGGLEDAAPVSEFGSAWAHVVAEDNWLCRGTRTHHINLVPFNYHAGDSKVFDMSRYTINTLECYGTKETVEEDANNNFDKIVEIIMMLRDSDKPDPGMRGMVYKQLIDWIDYRAGRNGLYTSDPKHEPTLAYRILATREHDTYPTLQDFIPELQAMSAESAKKTEMAWDRANNIYNAVYTASKKFPTVFSDKTNIPDTFTAKDRNIYYDLSKIGGSPIIKGAIFLNVLAYVTNRAQSGDMIVVHGLDAVKVNPKIIKPYRDKMDKKGVGLITTFEERSNKEVNVQTMADFVHPLVEQDLVILGGLNKDNEEPIQNSWGEGRPLPATVKADLEANQESVFYVYRARDFGNAVINTHLVL
;
A
#
# COMPACT_ATOMS: atom_id res chain seq x y z
N MET A 1 0.88 36.61 60.43
CA MET A 1 0.46 35.20 60.24
C MET A 1 1.66 34.40 59.86
N PHE A 2 2.09 33.51 60.76
CA PHE A 2 3.33 32.73 60.65
C PHE A 2 3.14 31.50 59.78
N PHE A 3 3.92 31.34 58.70
CA PHE A 3 4.02 30.07 57.95
C PHE A 3 5.18 29.21 58.52
N LYS A 4 4.83 28.09 59.12
CA LYS A 4 5.77 27.06 59.60
C LYS A 4 6.39 26.31 58.43
N ARG A 5 7.69 26.39 58.21
CA ARG A 5 8.48 25.54 57.34
C ARG A 5 8.54 24.11 57.88
N LYS A 6 7.98 23.13 57.18
CA LYS A 6 8.18 21.69 57.40
C LYS A 6 9.59 21.27 56.89
N LYS A 7 10.41 20.74 57.81
CA LYS A 7 11.69 20.09 57.48
C LYS A 7 11.48 18.84 56.63
N LYS A 8 12.09 18.77 55.45
CA LYS A 8 12.20 17.54 54.64
C LYS A 8 13.15 16.55 55.35
N LYS A 9 12.66 15.34 55.56
CA LYS A 9 13.47 14.19 56.00
C LYS A 9 14.45 13.82 54.91
N THR A 10 15.72 13.71 55.26
CA THR A 10 16.81 13.17 54.45
C THR A 10 16.57 11.69 54.19
N GLU A 11 16.41 11.32 52.93
CA GLU A 11 16.39 9.91 52.48
C GLU A 11 17.77 9.28 52.64
N LYS A 12 17.78 8.14 53.29
CA LYS A 12 18.99 7.32 53.49
C LYS A 12 19.45 6.73 52.16
N THR A 13 20.70 6.95 51.81
CA THR A 13 21.41 6.31 50.68
C THR A 13 21.26 4.79 50.73
N PRO A 14 20.92 4.12 49.62
CA PRO A 14 20.80 2.66 49.60
C PRO A 14 22.17 2.01 49.73
N LYS A 15 22.27 1.04 50.65
CA LYS A 15 23.45 0.18 50.90
C LYS A 15 23.93 -0.46 49.59
N LYS A 16 25.24 -0.38 49.28
CA LYS A 16 25.91 -1.06 48.18
C LYS A 16 25.53 -2.54 48.15
N GLY A 17 24.68 -2.91 47.17
CA GLY A 17 24.27 -4.28 46.94
C GLY A 17 25.49 -5.16 46.60
N LYS A 18 25.58 -6.33 47.20
CA LYS A 18 26.59 -7.37 46.91
C LYS A 18 26.59 -7.62 45.38
N LYS A 19 27.75 -7.41 44.73
CA LYS A 19 27.95 -7.71 43.31
C LYS A 19 27.61 -9.20 43.07
N ARG A 20 26.51 -9.48 42.39
CA ARG A 20 26.16 -10.84 41.95
C ARG A 20 27.29 -11.39 41.09
N LYS A 21 27.80 -12.57 41.41
CA LYS A 21 28.81 -13.26 40.60
C LYS A 21 28.12 -13.64 39.27
N LEU A 22 28.65 -13.11 38.18
CA LEU A 22 28.17 -13.41 36.81
C LEU A 22 28.34 -14.89 36.49
N THR A 23 27.37 -15.51 35.89
CA THR A 23 27.43 -16.90 35.41
C THR A 23 28.48 -17.07 34.31
N ARG A 24 28.88 -18.31 34.04
CA ARG A 24 29.87 -18.61 32.98
C ARG A 24 29.40 -18.14 31.60
N GLU A 25 28.09 -18.24 31.31
CA GLU A 25 27.47 -17.74 30.09
C GLU A 25 27.47 -16.21 30.01
N GLN A 26 27.07 -15.53 31.08
CA GLN A 26 27.11 -14.07 31.13
C GLN A 26 28.53 -13.52 30.92
N LYS A 27 29.55 -14.20 31.46
CA LYS A 27 30.95 -13.85 31.20
C LYS A 27 31.34 -14.05 29.73
N LYS A 28 30.85 -15.13 29.11
CA LYS A 28 31.07 -15.39 27.68
C LYS A 28 30.45 -14.31 26.80
N ILE A 29 29.20 -13.93 27.06
CA ILE A 29 28.51 -12.85 26.38
C ILE A 29 29.21 -11.50 26.54
N ILE A 30 29.65 -11.17 27.75
CA ILE A 30 30.43 -9.94 28.03
C ILE A 30 31.75 -9.94 27.26
N LYS A 31 32.46 -11.09 27.24
CA LYS A 31 33.73 -11.23 26.51
C LYS A 31 33.55 -11.11 25.01
N GLU A 32 32.45 -11.64 24.48
CA GLU A 32 32.08 -11.45 23.05
C GLU A 32 31.72 -10.00 22.75
N ARG A 33 30.91 -9.36 23.60
CA ARG A 33 30.59 -7.91 23.44
C ARG A 33 31.87 -7.06 23.51
N GLN A 34 32.82 -7.36 24.38
CA GLN A 34 34.09 -6.66 24.46
C GLN A 34 34.96 -6.92 23.22
N LYS A 35 35.00 -8.16 22.69
CA LYS A 35 35.67 -8.47 21.43
C LYS A 35 35.03 -7.71 20.26
N ARG A 36 33.70 -7.67 20.19
CA ARG A 36 32.98 -6.88 19.17
C ARG A 36 33.27 -5.38 19.29
N ALA A 37 33.28 -4.83 20.51
CA ALA A 37 33.62 -3.44 20.77
C ALA A 37 35.09 -3.10 20.43
N ALA A 38 36.03 -4.02 20.69
CA ALA A 38 37.45 -3.87 20.33
C ALA A 38 37.64 -3.93 18.80
N LYS A 39 36.93 -4.85 18.13
CA LYS A 39 36.90 -4.95 16.66
C LYS A 39 36.31 -3.68 16.07
N ARG A 40 35.22 -3.16 16.66
CA ARG A 40 34.62 -1.89 16.27
C ARG A 40 35.60 -0.72 16.35
N LYS A 41 36.36 -0.61 17.48
CA LYS A 41 37.40 0.43 17.62
C LYS A 41 38.52 0.31 16.57
N SER A 42 38.87 -0.91 16.14
CA SER A 42 39.88 -1.11 15.11
C SER A 42 39.36 -0.79 13.70
N MET A 43 38.08 -1.01 13.45
CA MET A 43 37.44 -0.68 12.18
C MET A 43 37.28 0.83 11.95
N PHE A 44 37.18 1.61 13.02
CA PHE A 44 37.04 3.08 12.96
C PHE A 44 38.34 3.82 13.25
N LYS A 45 39.49 3.17 13.17
CA LYS A 45 40.80 3.80 13.36
C LYS A 45 41.31 4.60 12.15
N GLY A 46 40.64 4.51 11.02
CA GLY A 46 40.88 5.41 9.90
C GLY A 46 40.54 6.85 10.28
N GLN A 47 41.32 7.81 9.81
CA GLN A 47 40.94 9.21 9.92
C GLN A 47 39.57 9.38 9.25
N PRO A 48 38.62 10.12 9.87
CA PRO A 48 37.40 10.44 9.17
C PRO A 48 37.78 11.11 7.87
N GLY A 49 37.38 10.54 6.75
CA GLY A 49 37.54 11.13 5.45
C GLY A 49 36.91 12.52 5.43
N PHE A 50 37.27 13.30 4.46
CA PHE A 50 36.83 14.68 4.30
C PHE A 50 35.34 14.83 4.62
N MET A 51 34.99 15.67 5.58
CA MET A 51 33.60 16.07 5.81
C MET A 51 33.20 16.95 4.64
N ALA A 52 32.45 16.38 3.70
CA ALA A 52 31.76 17.19 2.73
C ALA A 52 30.67 18.02 3.43
N ASP A 53 30.44 19.23 2.99
CA ASP A 53 29.37 20.12 3.50
C ASP A 53 27.98 19.46 3.44
N ASP A 54 27.84 18.43 2.61
CA ASP A 54 26.62 17.62 2.37
C ASP A 54 26.24 16.66 3.52
N GLY A 55 26.99 16.64 4.61
CA GLY A 55 26.68 15.78 5.76
C GLY A 55 27.06 14.31 5.62
N TYR A 56 28.07 13.99 4.81
CA TYR A 56 28.68 12.66 4.71
C TYR A 56 30.01 12.60 5.47
N ILE A 57 30.30 11.41 5.98
CA ILE A 57 31.63 11.08 6.52
C ILE A 57 32.05 9.79 5.86
N GLU A 58 33.14 9.81 5.11
CA GLU A 58 33.74 8.60 4.54
C GLU A 58 34.72 8.00 5.54
N TYR A 59 34.50 6.74 5.88
CA TYR A 59 35.41 5.93 6.66
C TYR A 59 36.07 4.89 5.77
N ASP A 60 37.14 4.29 6.24
CA ASP A 60 37.75 3.17 5.55
C ASP A 60 36.74 2.02 5.42
N GLY A 61 36.17 1.87 4.23
CA GLY A 61 35.17 0.86 3.92
C GLY A 61 33.70 1.21 4.18
N TYR A 62 33.37 2.43 4.60
CA TYR A 62 31.99 2.87 4.85
C TYR A 62 31.78 4.36 4.58
N VAL A 63 30.58 4.70 4.17
CA VAL A 63 30.08 6.08 4.19
C VAL A 63 28.99 6.22 5.24
N LYS A 64 29.12 7.20 6.12
CA LYS A 64 28.09 7.56 7.10
C LYS A 64 27.38 8.82 6.68
N ILE A 65 26.07 8.76 6.51
CA ILE A 65 25.23 9.95 6.32
C ILE A 65 24.96 10.57 7.71
N LYS A 66 25.08 11.87 7.85
CA LYS A 66 25.08 12.60 9.14
C LYS A 66 23.91 12.22 10.05
N ASN A 67 22.72 12.21 9.62
CA ASN A 67 21.53 11.77 10.40
C ASN A 67 20.87 10.54 9.76
N GLY A 68 21.62 9.78 8.99
CA GLY A 68 21.15 8.67 8.20
C GLY A 68 21.92 7.38 8.45
N PRO A 69 21.81 6.44 7.54
CA PRO A 69 22.42 5.13 7.66
C PRO A 69 23.93 5.13 7.39
N TYR A 70 24.52 3.95 7.65
CA TYR A 70 25.82 3.55 7.13
C TYR A 70 25.61 2.85 5.78
N ILE A 71 26.49 3.13 4.82
CA ILE A 71 26.46 2.55 3.48
C ILE A 71 27.83 1.95 3.19
N ALA A 72 27.87 0.75 2.64
CA ALA A 72 29.09 0.13 2.11
C ALA A 72 28.85 -0.33 0.67
N VAL A 73 29.85 -0.13 -0.16
CA VAL A 73 29.87 -0.51 -1.58
C VAL A 73 30.83 -1.65 -1.80
N TYR A 74 30.38 -2.66 -2.50
CA TYR A 74 31.15 -3.84 -2.86
C TYR A 74 31.16 -4.01 -4.37
N ASP A 75 32.32 -4.34 -4.93
CA ASP A 75 32.40 -4.90 -6.25
C ASP A 75 31.97 -6.37 -6.18
N VAL A 76 31.14 -6.78 -7.09
CA VAL A 76 30.75 -8.18 -7.26
C VAL A 76 31.64 -8.77 -8.34
N LEU A 77 32.56 -9.63 -7.93
CA LEU A 77 33.42 -10.36 -8.85
C LEU A 77 32.79 -11.72 -9.11
N ILE A 78 32.66 -12.07 -10.36
CA ILE A 78 32.09 -13.32 -10.83
C ILE A 78 33.22 -14.14 -11.44
N ASP A 79 33.41 -15.34 -10.92
CA ASP A 79 34.43 -16.27 -11.45
C ASP A 79 33.79 -17.17 -12.52
N TYR A 80 34.17 -16.96 -13.75
CA TYR A 80 33.60 -17.65 -14.92
C TYR A 80 34.09 -19.09 -15.10
N GLY A 81 35.11 -19.47 -14.34
CA GLY A 81 35.80 -20.75 -14.58
C GLY A 81 35.07 -22.02 -14.16
N THR A 82 33.99 -21.92 -13.44
CA THR A 82 33.44 -23.10 -12.74
C THR A 82 32.00 -23.44 -13.08
N HIS A 83 31.33 -22.70 -13.96
CA HIS A 83 29.86 -22.82 -14.04
C HIS A 83 29.27 -22.87 -15.43
N GLN A 84 28.47 -23.88 -15.58
CA GLN A 84 27.43 -23.96 -16.58
C GLN A 84 26.30 -23.01 -16.15
N TYR A 85 26.29 -21.79 -16.69
CA TYR A 85 25.19 -20.83 -16.53
C TYR A 85 23.97 -21.26 -17.34
N GLU A 86 23.55 -22.50 -17.14
CA GLU A 86 22.39 -23.04 -17.83
C GLU A 86 21.07 -22.45 -17.32
N THR A 87 21.09 -21.82 -16.15
CA THR A 87 19.89 -21.27 -15.55
C THR A 87 19.83 -19.76 -15.72
N ILE A 88 18.80 -19.30 -16.41
CA ILE A 88 18.29 -17.93 -16.36
C ILE A 88 18.13 -17.56 -14.88
N GLY A 89 18.72 -16.44 -14.45
CA GLY A 89 18.47 -15.93 -13.11
C GLY A 89 19.57 -16.18 -12.08
N TRP A 90 20.83 -16.33 -12.52
CA TRP A 90 21.98 -16.42 -11.58
C TRP A 90 22.13 -15.17 -10.69
N GLU A 91 21.71 -14.02 -11.16
CA GLU A 91 21.64 -12.75 -10.42
C GLU A 91 20.71 -12.81 -9.21
N ASN A 92 19.76 -13.72 -9.19
CA ASN A 92 18.92 -14.00 -8.02
C ASN A 92 19.73 -14.37 -6.78
N MET A 93 20.91 -14.92 -7.00
CA MET A 93 21.78 -15.30 -5.90
C MET A 93 22.55 -14.10 -5.34
N LEU A 94 22.61 -13.00 -6.08
CA LEU A 94 23.26 -11.78 -5.62
C LEU A 94 22.49 -11.14 -4.46
N ILE A 95 21.17 -11.24 -4.47
CA ILE A 95 20.31 -10.63 -3.45
C ILE A 95 19.35 -11.67 -2.86
N PRO A 96 19.79 -12.48 -1.91
CA PRO A 96 18.91 -13.43 -1.24
C PRO A 96 17.82 -12.70 -0.42
N SER A 97 16.64 -13.28 -0.36
CA SER A 97 15.46 -12.70 0.29
C SER A 97 15.65 -12.32 1.77
N SER A 98 16.48 -13.07 2.49
CA SER A 98 16.71 -12.81 3.92
C SER A 98 17.41 -11.49 4.23
N PRO A 99 18.50 -11.10 3.54
CA PRO A 99 19.13 -9.79 3.71
C PRO A 99 18.25 -8.62 3.27
N LEU A 100 17.38 -8.80 2.27
CA LEU A 100 16.42 -7.78 1.86
C LEU A 100 15.44 -7.40 2.98
N ARG A 101 15.10 -8.35 3.84
CA ARG A 101 14.23 -8.11 5.00
C ARG A 101 14.94 -7.36 6.13
N LYS A 102 16.23 -7.61 6.32
CA LYS A 102 17.02 -7.05 7.44
C LYS A 102 17.75 -5.76 7.09
N GLY A 103 18.19 -5.65 5.87
CA GLY A 103 18.98 -4.55 5.38
C GLY A 103 18.38 -4.00 4.10
N LYS A 104 18.85 -2.87 3.72
CA LYS A 104 18.51 -2.31 2.44
C LYS A 104 19.71 -2.58 1.56
N ILE A 105 19.51 -3.48 0.60
CA ILE A 105 20.52 -3.88 -0.36
C ILE A 105 20.08 -3.38 -1.71
N TRP A 106 20.98 -2.74 -2.42
CA TRP A 106 20.78 -2.37 -3.81
C TRP A 106 21.83 -3.03 -4.64
N PHE A 107 21.39 -3.51 -5.76
CA PHE A 107 22.21 -4.01 -6.83
C PHE A 107 22.24 -2.95 -7.92
N ALA A 108 23.42 -2.67 -8.43
CA ALA A 108 23.59 -1.69 -9.47
C ALA A 108 24.51 -2.27 -10.55
N LEU A 109 24.04 -2.19 -11.79
CA LEU A 109 24.72 -2.70 -12.95
C LEU A 109 24.97 -1.57 -13.95
N ARG A 110 26.16 -1.55 -14.51
CA ARG A 110 26.50 -0.73 -15.66
C ARG A 110 27.13 -1.59 -16.72
N GLU A 111 26.71 -1.45 -17.95
CA GLU A 111 27.26 -2.17 -19.08
C GLU A 111 27.66 -1.23 -20.19
N LYS A 112 28.75 -1.57 -20.86
CA LYS A 112 29.24 -0.88 -22.01
C LYS A 112 29.71 -1.87 -23.06
N GLY A 113 29.15 -1.77 -24.25
CA GLY A 113 29.63 -2.57 -25.36
C GLY A 113 31.10 -2.23 -25.72
N MET A 114 31.91 -3.24 -25.93
CA MET A 114 33.27 -3.07 -26.41
C MET A 114 33.33 -3.14 -27.93
N SER A 115 34.29 -2.40 -28.53
CA SER A 115 34.66 -2.64 -29.92
C SER A 115 35.43 -3.96 -30.01
N LYS A 116 35.31 -4.69 -31.12
CA LYS A 116 36.00 -5.96 -31.31
C LYS A 116 37.51 -5.86 -31.15
N ALA A 117 38.10 -4.73 -31.55
CA ALA A 117 39.52 -4.47 -31.35
C ALA A 117 39.91 -4.29 -29.87
N ALA A 118 39.04 -3.66 -29.06
CA ALA A 118 39.26 -3.52 -27.62
C ALA A 118 39.05 -4.87 -26.90
N GLU A 119 38.10 -5.68 -27.36
CA GLU A 119 37.86 -7.03 -26.88
C GLU A 119 39.06 -7.93 -27.10
N ASP A 120 39.61 -7.95 -28.33
CA ASP A 120 40.80 -8.73 -28.70
C ASP A 120 42.02 -8.30 -27.87
N ASP A 121 42.18 -7.01 -27.58
CA ASP A 121 43.28 -6.48 -26.79
C ASP A 121 43.16 -6.90 -25.29
N VAL A 122 41.99 -6.77 -24.68
CA VAL A 122 41.72 -7.18 -23.29
C VAL A 122 41.94 -8.68 -23.13
N MET A 123 41.43 -9.49 -24.06
CA MET A 123 41.59 -10.94 -24.01
C MET A 123 43.03 -11.37 -24.21
N SER A 124 43.76 -10.74 -25.13
CA SER A 124 45.20 -10.99 -25.37
C SER A 124 46.03 -10.66 -24.15
N HIS A 125 45.75 -9.52 -23.51
CA HIS A 125 46.46 -9.12 -22.29
C HIS A 125 46.19 -10.07 -21.11
N ARG A 126 44.96 -10.50 -20.91
CA ARG A 126 44.61 -11.46 -19.87
C ARG A 126 45.25 -12.82 -20.08
N LEU A 127 45.22 -13.33 -21.31
CA LEU A 127 45.85 -14.58 -21.68
C LEU A 127 47.36 -14.54 -21.49
N ASN A 128 47.99 -13.49 -21.92
CA ASN A 128 49.43 -13.32 -21.77
C ASN A 128 49.84 -13.18 -20.31
N SER A 129 49.12 -12.40 -19.52
CA SER A 129 49.34 -12.25 -18.07
C SER A 129 49.22 -13.60 -17.34
N ARG A 130 48.18 -14.37 -17.60
CA ARG A 130 48.01 -15.71 -17.00
C ARG A 130 49.06 -16.71 -17.46
N LYS A 131 49.40 -16.73 -18.76
CA LYS A 131 50.49 -17.58 -19.29
C LYS A 131 51.83 -17.25 -18.63
N VAL A 132 52.15 -15.97 -18.47
CA VAL A 132 53.39 -15.53 -17.80
C VAL A 132 53.40 -15.91 -16.33
N THR A 133 52.25 -15.80 -15.64
CA THR A 133 52.13 -16.21 -14.27
C THR A 133 52.33 -17.74 -14.10
N MET A 134 51.79 -18.53 -15.02
CA MET A 134 51.96 -19.99 -15.02
C MET A 134 53.37 -20.41 -15.37
N MET A 135 54.03 -19.74 -16.32
CA MET A 135 55.43 -20.01 -16.66
C MET A 135 56.38 -19.69 -15.53
N ASN A 136 56.08 -18.66 -14.72
CA ASN A 136 56.91 -18.23 -13.59
C ASN A 136 56.69 -19.06 -12.31
N GLN A 137 55.63 -19.87 -12.24
CA GLN A 137 55.41 -20.80 -11.15
C GLN A 137 56.33 -22.01 -11.37
N LYS A 138 57.29 -22.25 -10.48
CA LYS A 138 58.10 -23.48 -10.48
C LYS A 138 57.19 -24.70 -10.49
N GLN A 139 57.56 -25.70 -11.33
CA GLN A 139 56.86 -26.99 -11.32
C GLN A 139 56.76 -27.53 -9.88
N SER A 140 55.55 -27.68 -9.42
CA SER A 140 55.28 -28.27 -8.11
C SER A 140 55.31 -29.78 -8.26
N SER A 141 55.83 -30.46 -7.27
CA SER A 141 55.83 -31.91 -7.22
C SER A 141 54.48 -32.49 -6.72
N ASP A 142 53.46 -31.65 -6.58
CA ASP A 142 52.13 -32.05 -6.11
C ASP A 142 51.14 -32.19 -7.29
N VAL A 143 50.71 -33.43 -7.51
CA VAL A 143 49.76 -33.80 -8.55
C VAL A 143 48.45 -33.01 -8.48
N ARG A 144 48.02 -32.55 -7.32
CA ARG A 144 46.82 -31.72 -7.16
C ARG A 144 47.01 -30.28 -7.64
N GLU A 145 48.22 -29.72 -7.53
CA GLU A 145 48.52 -28.40 -8.09
C GLU A 145 48.61 -28.45 -9.61
N ASP A 146 49.14 -29.51 -10.18
CA ASP A 146 49.23 -29.69 -11.61
C ASP A 146 47.83 -29.92 -12.23
N SER A 147 46.93 -30.65 -11.57
CA SER A 147 45.54 -30.78 -11.98
C SER A 147 44.77 -29.45 -11.96
N LYS A 148 45.01 -28.59 -10.98
CA LYS A 148 44.42 -27.24 -10.93
C LYS A 148 44.93 -26.37 -12.05
N LYS A 149 46.23 -26.39 -12.33
CA LYS A 149 46.84 -25.64 -13.45
C LYS A 149 46.29 -26.06 -14.79
N GLN A 150 46.10 -27.40 -14.98
CA GLN A 150 45.51 -27.89 -16.22
C GLN A 150 44.06 -27.45 -16.38
N ALA A 151 43.26 -27.53 -15.29
CA ALA A 151 41.88 -27.04 -15.29
C ALA A 151 41.80 -25.54 -15.59
N GLU A 152 42.73 -24.72 -15.07
CA GLU A 152 42.81 -23.30 -15.39
C GLU A 152 43.20 -23.01 -16.84
N LEU A 153 44.05 -23.87 -17.44
CA LEU A 153 44.41 -23.75 -18.87
C LEU A 153 43.23 -24.15 -19.77
N ASP A 154 42.52 -25.19 -19.42
CA ASP A 154 41.35 -25.66 -20.16
C ASP A 154 40.25 -24.62 -20.12
N ASP A 155 40.05 -23.96 -18.97
CA ASP A 155 39.13 -22.84 -18.78
C ASP A 155 39.49 -21.60 -19.62
N ILE A 156 40.78 -21.26 -19.67
CA ILE A 156 41.27 -20.18 -20.52
C ILE A 156 41.01 -20.53 -22.02
N GLN A 157 41.23 -21.76 -22.44
CA GLN A 157 40.96 -22.18 -23.82
C GLN A 157 39.47 -22.14 -24.14
N GLN A 158 38.63 -22.59 -23.23
CA GLN A 158 37.18 -22.53 -23.38
C GLN A 158 36.68 -21.06 -23.45
N THR A 159 37.23 -20.19 -22.64
CA THR A 159 36.93 -18.74 -22.69
C THR A 159 37.32 -18.11 -24.03
N ILE A 160 38.46 -18.52 -24.62
CA ILE A 160 38.86 -18.08 -25.97
C ILE A 160 37.93 -18.57 -27.05
N GLU A 161 37.47 -19.81 -26.93
CA GLU A 161 36.55 -20.41 -27.93
C GLU A 161 35.17 -19.74 -27.83
N LEU A 162 34.72 -19.42 -26.64
CA LEU A 162 33.46 -18.72 -26.40
C LEU A 162 33.53 -17.26 -26.89
N SER A 163 34.64 -16.57 -26.66
CA SER A 163 34.84 -15.19 -27.17
C SER A 163 34.89 -15.07 -28.68
N LYS A 164 35.19 -16.18 -29.38
CA LYS A 164 35.07 -16.23 -30.84
C LYS A 164 33.64 -16.36 -31.34
N LYS A 165 32.74 -16.81 -30.50
CA LYS A 165 31.32 -17.07 -30.81
C LYS A 165 30.39 -15.99 -30.32
N ASP A 166 30.78 -15.25 -29.28
CA ASP A 166 29.97 -14.23 -28.65
C ASP A 166 30.80 -12.98 -28.32
N ASN A 167 30.16 -11.82 -28.26
CA ASN A 167 30.81 -10.59 -27.89
C ASN A 167 30.94 -10.48 -26.37
N VAL A 168 31.97 -9.75 -25.92
CA VAL A 168 32.17 -9.46 -24.50
C VAL A 168 31.68 -8.04 -24.19
N VAL A 169 31.00 -7.89 -23.09
CA VAL A 169 30.49 -6.62 -22.59
C VAL A 169 31.27 -6.21 -21.34
N ASP A 170 31.79 -5.00 -21.35
CA ASP A 170 32.41 -4.39 -20.17
C ASP A 170 31.34 -4.04 -19.15
N SER A 171 31.32 -4.71 -18.03
CA SER A 171 30.27 -4.62 -17.03
C SER A 171 30.84 -4.29 -15.66
N ASP A 172 30.19 -3.37 -14.95
CA ASP A 172 30.44 -3.08 -13.55
C ASP A 172 29.24 -3.54 -12.71
N VAL A 173 29.47 -4.45 -11.81
CA VAL A 173 28.45 -4.98 -10.93
C VAL A 173 28.75 -4.56 -9.50
N LEU A 174 27.88 -3.74 -8.94
CA LEU A 174 28.01 -3.21 -7.58
C LEU A 174 26.90 -3.71 -6.67
N LEU A 175 27.28 -4.05 -5.45
CA LEU A 175 26.35 -4.30 -4.36
C LEU A 175 26.46 -3.18 -3.33
N ILE A 176 25.38 -2.48 -3.07
CA ILE A 176 25.29 -1.39 -2.12
C ILE A 176 24.48 -1.87 -0.93
N VAL A 177 25.10 -1.90 0.24
CA VAL A 177 24.46 -2.36 1.49
C VAL A 177 24.29 -1.17 2.42
N LYS A 178 23.08 -0.99 2.92
CA LYS A 178 22.71 0.09 3.86
C LYS A 178 22.23 -0.50 5.17
N SER A 179 22.64 0.07 6.27
CA SER A 179 22.11 -0.28 7.60
C SER A 179 22.21 0.90 8.56
N ASN A 180 21.39 0.87 9.62
CA ASN A 180 21.40 1.90 10.65
C ASN A 180 22.63 1.78 11.57
N THR A 181 23.26 0.62 11.65
CA THR A 181 24.49 0.40 12.43
C THR A 181 25.53 -0.35 11.62
N PRO A 182 26.83 -0.09 11.87
CA PRO A 182 27.90 -0.81 11.17
C PRO A 182 27.91 -2.31 11.47
N GLU A 183 27.49 -2.71 12.69
CA GLU A 183 27.44 -4.11 13.08
C GLU A 183 26.40 -4.89 12.25
N ARG A 184 25.20 -4.31 12.07
CA ARG A 184 24.14 -4.91 11.23
C ARG A 184 24.57 -4.97 9.76
N LEU A 185 25.30 -3.94 9.28
CA LEU A 185 25.84 -3.96 7.95
C LEU A 185 26.82 -5.12 7.75
N GLU A 186 27.75 -5.31 8.69
CA GLU A 186 28.70 -6.44 8.65
C GLU A 186 27.98 -7.80 8.76
N ASP A 187 26.97 -7.91 9.63
CA ASP A 187 26.19 -9.13 9.78
C ASP A 187 25.47 -9.46 8.46
N THR A 188 24.89 -8.46 7.78
CA THR A 188 24.23 -8.62 6.46
C THR A 188 25.23 -9.11 5.41
N VAL A 189 26.40 -8.48 5.31
CA VAL A 189 27.42 -8.87 4.33
C VAL A 189 27.97 -10.27 4.63
N LYS A 190 28.12 -10.62 5.89
CA LYS A 190 28.54 -11.97 6.30
C LYS A 190 27.51 -13.01 5.89
N GLU A 191 26.23 -12.72 6.06
CA GLU A 191 25.14 -13.59 5.62
C GLU A 191 25.13 -13.76 4.09
N LEU A 192 25.31 -12.67 3.33
CA LEU A 192 25.45 -12.74 1.87
C LEU A 192 26.61 -13.63 1.44
N ARG A 193 27.78 -13.41 2.01
CA ARG A 193 28.95 -14.23 1.71
C ARG A 193 28.76 -15.71 2.05
N GLN A 194 28.02 -16.01 3.11
CA GLN A 194 27.69 -17.38 3.48
C GLN A 194 26.71 -17.98 2.47
N ASN A 195 25.70 -17.25 2.07
CA ASN A 195 24.75 -17.69 1.05
C ASN A 195 25.42 -17.98 -0.31
N TYR A 196 26.38 -17.14 -0.70
CA TYR A 196 27.15 -17.36 -1.92
C TYR A 196 28.05 -18.62 -1.83
N LYS A 197 28.55 -18.95 -0.63
CA LYS A 197 29.30 -20.20 -0.42
C LYS A 197 28.39 -21.41 -0.38
N ASP A 198 27.24 -21.33 0.30
CA ASP A 198 26.31 -22.44 0.50
C ASP A 198 25.58 -22.79 -0.79
N SER A 199 25.35 -21.83 -1.67
CA SER A 199 24.79 -22.07 -3.00
C SER A 199 25.72 -22.90 -3.89
N GLY A 200 27.00 -23.02 -3.54
CA GLY A 200 27.98 -24.01 -4.03
C GLY A 200 28.29 -24.01 -5.52
N LYS A 201 27.56 -23.22 -6.27
CA LYS A 201 27.51 -23.27 -7.73
C LYS A 201 28.08 -22.02 -8.43
N PHE A 202 28.37 -20.95 -7.68
CA PHE A 202 28.74 -19.68 -8.29
C PHE A 202 29.96 -19.06 -7.61
N GLY A 203 30.99 -18.82 -8.38
CA GLY A 203 32.19 -18.14 -7.95
C GLY A 203 31.96 -16.65 -7.72
N ILE A 204 30.97 -16.29 -6.87
CA ILE A 204 30.70 -14.88 -6.55
C ILE A 204 31.51 -14.46 -5.35
N SER A 205 32.30 -13.41 -5.48
CA SER A 205 33.03 -12.81 -4.38
C SER A 205 32.72 -11.32 -4.25
N LEU A 206 32.60 -10.86 -3.01
CA LEU A 206 32.38 -9.46 -2.68
C LEU A 206 33.66 -8.80 -2.23
N VAL A 207 34.16 -7.85 -2.99
CA VAL A 207 35.32 -7.04 -2.68
C VAL A 207 34.87 -5.67 -2.22
N ARG A 208 35.14 -5.31 -0.96
CA ARG A 208 34.78 -4.00 -0.41
C ARG A 208 35.63 -2.92 -1.05
N LYS A 209 35.02 -1.86 -1.51
CA LYS A 209 35.74 -0.64 -1.88
C LYS A 209 36.20 0.07 -0.62
N THR A 210 37.50 0.36 -0.51
CA THR A 210 38.09 0.87 0.75
C THR A 210 38.32 2.38 0.74
N SER A 211 38.49 3.01 -0.40
CA SER A 211 38.92 4.42 -0.45
C SER A 211 38.12 5.33 -1.39
N VAL A 212 37.15 4.79 -2.13
CA VAL A 212 36.43 5.53 -3.19
C VAL A 212 34.91 5.29 -3.15
N GLN A 213 34.40 4.95 -1.98
CA GLN A 213 32.97 4.60 -1.88
C GLN A 213 32.06 5.78 -2.17
N LEU A 214 32.40 6.95 -1.65
CA LEU A 214 31.60 8.15 -1.86
C LEU A 214 31.61 8.57 -3.33
N ASP A 215 32.79 8.54 -3.96
CA ASP A 215 32.92 8.86 -5.38
C ASP A 215 32.16 7.86 -6.24
N THR A 216 32.22 6.58 -5.90
CA THR A 216 31.45 5.54 -6.56
C THR A 216 29.94 5.82 -6.45
N LEU A 217 29.44 6.11 -5.25
CA LEU A 217 28.02 6.41 -5.03
C LEU A 217 27.53 7.66 -5.77
N ARG A 218 28.40 8.68 -5.89
CA ARG A 218 28.08 9.93 -6.60
C ARG A 218 28.11 9.76 -8.12
N ASN A 219 29.07 9.02 -8.62
CA ASN A 219 29.35 8.95 -10.06
C ASN A 219 28.57 7.83 -10.75
N PHE A 220 28.16 6.80 -10.03
CA PHE A 220 27.45 5.67 -10.61
C PHE A 220 26.21 6.07 -11.43
N PRO A 221 25.31 6.93 -10.94
CA PRO A 221 24.14 7.34 -11.71
C PRO A 221 24.45 8.14 -12.97
N HIS A 222 25.64 8.71 -13.07
CA HIS A 222 25.99 9.68 -14.13
C HIS A 222 26.89 9.10 -15.23
N TYR A 223 27.20 7.82 -15.19
CA TYR A 223 28.10 7.16 -16.15
C TYR A 223 29.48 7.88 -16.32
N VAL A 224 29.93 8.56 -15.25
CA VAL A 224 31.18 9.34 -15.32
C VAL A 224 32.36 8.44 -15.04
N SER A 225 33.36 8.55 -15.95
CA SER A 225 34.74 8.08 -15.89
C SER A 225 35.07 6.80 -15.10
N ALA A 226 35.58 5.84 -15.81
CA ALA A 226 35.77 4.44 -15.40
C ALA A 226 36.97 4.15 -14.49
N ASP A 227 37.78 5.14 -14.13
CA ASP A 227 39.11 4.90 -13.50
C ASP A 227 39.00 4.32 -12.05
N ALA A 228 37.82 4.42 -11.44
CA ALA A 228 37.58 3.91 -10.08
C ALA A 228 36.80 2.57 -10.04
N TRP A 229 36.55 1.96 -11.17
CA TRP A 229 35.69 0.79 -11.31
C TRP A 229 36.51 -0.45 -11.64
N HIS A 230 36.18 -1.57 -11.05
CA HIS A 230 36.67 -2.86 -11.49
C HIS A 230 35.71 -3.42 -12.52
N ASN A 231 36.18 -3.50 -13.74
CA ASN A 231 35.41 -4.04 -14.83
C ASN A 231 35.37 -5.57 -14.74
N SER A 232 34.17 -6.12 -14.81
CA SER A 232 33.94 -7.54 -15.03
C SER A 232 33.51 -7.71 -16.48
N ASP A 233 34.24 -8.54 -17.23
CA ASP A 233 33.84 -8.82 -18.60
C ASP A 233 32.79 -9.93 -18.57
N LEU A 234 31.58 -9.60 -18.97
CA LEU A 234 30.48 -10.55 -19.12
C LEU A 234 30.34 -10.95 -20.60
N GLN A 235 30.02 -12.19 -20.87
CA GLN A 235 29.55 -12.57 -22.20
C GLN A 235 28.20 -11.90 -22.47
N THR A 236 27.91 -11.57 -23.73
CA THR A 236 26.66 -10.89 -24.11
C THR A 236 25.43 -11.62 -23.60
N ILE A 237 25.44 -12.95 -23.60
CA ILE A 237 24.32 -13.75 -23.10
C ILE A 237 24.15 -13.61 -21.59
N ASP A 238 25.22 -13.50 -20.83
CA ASP A 238 25.16 -13.33 -19.36
C ASP A 238 24.78 -11.90 -18.99
N ALA A 239 25.29 -10.93 -19.74
CA ALA A 239 24.90 -9.55 -19.64
C ALA A 239 23.40 -9.36 -19.98
N ALA A 240 22.93 -9.94 -21.07
CA ALA A 240 21.53 -9.91 -21.46
C ALA A 240 20.61 -10.55 -20.42
N ARG A 241 21.07 -11.57 -19.71
CA ARG A 241 20.31 -12.23 -18.62
C ARG A 241 20.09 -11.31 -17.42
N LEU A 242 20.96 -10.33 -17.19
CA LEU A 242 20.76 -9.32 -16.15
C LEU A 242 19.61 -8.35 -16.48
N PHE A 243 19.28 -8.21 -17.77
CA PHE A 243 18.17 -7.37 -18.25
C PHE A 243 16.93 -8.18 -18.65
N LEU A 244 16.89 -9.47 -18.37
CA LEU A 244 15.66 -10.21 -18.63
C LEU A 244 14.51 -9.55 -17.88
N PRO A 245 13.42 -9.23 -18.60
CA PRO A 245 12.29 -8.60 -17.97
C PRO A 245 11.79 -9.49 -16.85
N SER A 246 11.77 -8.96 -15.64
CA SER A 246 11.03 -9.60 -14.57
C SER A 246 9.57 -9.65 -15.00
N SER A 247 8.91 -10.78 -14.83
CA SER A 247 7.46 -10.78 -14.84
C SER A 247 7.02 -9.85 -13.71
N GLY A 248 5.99 -9.04 -13.92
CA GLY A 248 5.47 -8.19 -12.86
C GLY A 248 5.76 -6.70 -13.04
N PHE A 249 5.82 -5.98 -11.93
CA PHE A 249 5.94 -4.53 -11.93
C PHE A 249 7.38 -4.07 -11.64
N ALA A 250 7.97 -3.37 -12.61
CA ALA A 250 9.29 -2.75 -12.49
C ALA A 250 9.24 -1.32 -13.04
N ASP A 251 8.27 -0.53 -12.56
CA ASP A 251 8.12 0.85 -13.02
C ASP A 251 9.34 1.70 -12.60
N SER A 252 9.73 2.63 -13.46
CA SER A 252 10.87 3.54 -13.18
C SER A 252 10.59 4.48 -12.01
N TYR A 253 9.31 4.75 -11.74
CA TYR A 253 8.80 5.55 -10.64
C TYR A 253 7.64 4.81 -10.02
N GLY A 254 7.47 4.89 -8.72
CA GLY A 254 6.37 4.26 -8.03
C GLY A 254 6.72 3.83 -6.62
N THR A 255 5.77 3.20 -5.98
CA THR A 255 5.89 2.71 -4.62
C THR A 255 6.35 1.26 -4.61
N TYR A 256 7.31 0.96 -3.73
CA TYR A 256 7.71 -0.41 -3.44
C TYR A 256 6.59 -1.12 -2.67
N CYS A 257 6.05 -2.18 -3.27
CA CYS A 257 4.92 -2.92 -2.69
C CYS A 257 5.29 -4.29 -2.13
N GLY A 258 6.49 -4.78 -2.40
CA GLY A 258 6.93 -6.10 -1.96
C GLY A 258 7.80 -6.80 -3.00
N ILE A 259 7.78 -8.11 -2.98
CA ILE A 259 8.61 -8.96 -3.84
C ILE A 259 7.70 -9.77 -4.76
N ASP A 260 7.97 -9.74 -6.06
CA ASP A 260 7.29 -10.57 -7.04
C ASP A 260 7.64 -12.05 -6.83
N MET A 261 6.62 -12.87 -6.65
CA MET A 261 6.79 -14.31 -6.38
C MET A 261 7.02 -15.13 -7.64
N HIS A 262 6.57 -14.64 -8.79
CA HIS A 262 6.67 -15.33 -10.08
C HIS A 262 7.77 -14.78 -10.98
N SER A 263 8.50 -13.78 -10.53
CA SER A 263 9.65 -13.30 -11.29
C SER A 263 10.67 -14.41 -11.46
N TYR A 264 11.24 -14.49 -12.65
CA TYR A 264 12.40 -15.36 -12.91
C TYR A 264 13.58 -15.00 -12.01
N LEU A 265 13.60 -13.80 -11.49
CA LEU A 265 14.58 -13.31 -10.55
C LEU A 265 14.01 -13.37 -9.12
N ALA A 266 14.46 -14.33 -8.29
CA ALA A 266 13.99 -14.44 -6.91
C ALA A 266 14.33 -13.15 -6.14
N GLY A 267 13.32 -12.57 -5.49
CA GLY A 267 13.49 -11.33 -4.74
C GLY A 267 13.42 -10.06 -5.56
N THR A 268 12.92 -10.15 -6.81
CA THR A 268 12.66 -8.95 -7.63
C THR A 268 11.67 -8.04 -6.92
N PRO A 269 12.04 -6.77 -6.67
CA PRO A 269 11.12 -5.83 -6.05
C PRO A 269 10.00 -5.46 -7.02
N SER A 270 8.78 -5.50 -6.54
CA SER A 270 7.63 -4.93 -7.25
C SER A 270 7.53 -3.45 -6.94
N ILE A 271 7.83 -2.63 -7.92
CA ILE A 271 7.68 -1.17 -7.86
C ILE A 271 6.51 -0.81 -8.77
N ILE A 272 5.46 -0.25 -8.20
CA ILE A 272 4.22 0.03 -8.90
C ILE A 272 3.95 1.52 -8.92
N ASP A 273 3.80 2.06 -10.11
CA ASP A 273 3.33 3.43 -10.32
C ASP A 273 1.79 3.45 -10.30
N PHE A 274 1.24 4.03 -9.24
CA PHE A 274 -0.20 4.20 -9.08
C PHE A 274 -0.72 5.52 -9.66
N ASN A 275 0.14 6.32 -10.26
CA ASN A 275 -0.29 7.56 -10.88
C ASN A 275 -1.30 7.30 -12.00
N GLY A 276 -2.40 8.02 -11.96
CA GLY A 276 -3.45 7.86 -12.95
C GLY A 276 -4.54 6.84 -12.61
N ILE A 277 -4.38 6.07 -11.54
CA ILE A 277 -5.42 5.17 -11.05
C ILE A 277 -6.61 6.02 -10.54
N ARG A 278 -7.76 5.83 -11.14
CA ARG A 278 -9.02 6.46 -10.72
C ARG A 278 -9.91 5.48 -10.00
N HIS A 279 -9.98 4.26 -10.50
CA HIS A 279 -10.87 3.22 -9.99
C HIS A 279 -10.05 2.01 -9.56
N ALA A 280 -10.13 1.70 -8.27
CA ALA A 280 -9.46 0.52 -7.72
C ALA A 280 -10.40 -0.29 -6.84
N VAL A 281 -10.29 -1.61 -6.95
CA VAL A 281 -10.98 -2.57 -6.07
C VAL A 281 -9.95 -3.46 -5.41
N ILE A 282 -10.05 -3.57 -4.09
CA ILE A 282 -9.12 -4.32 -3.26
C ILE A 282 -9.92 -5.33 -2.44
N CYS A 283 -9.71 -6.62 -2.71
CA CYS A 283 -10.36 -7.73 -1.99
C CYS A 283 -9.28 -8.52 -1.25
N THR A 284 -9.27 -8.49 0.06
CA THR A 284 -8.21 -9.16 0.83
C THR A 284 -8.45 -10.64 1.06
N GLY A 285 -9.69 -11.11 0.93
CA GLY A 285 -10.02 -12.50 1.23
C GLY A 285 -9.72 -12.90 2.68
N GLY A 286 -9.67 -11.93 3.59
CA GLY A 286 -9.28 -12.14 4.98
C GLY A 286 -7.77 -12.33 5.19
N VAL A 287 -6.94 -12.21 4.16
CA VAL A 287 -5.47 -12.31 4.26
C VAL A 287 -4.92 -11.13 5.04
N ARG A 288 -4.02 -11.44 5.98
CA ARG A 288 -3.25 -10.44 6.72
C ARG A 288 -1.98 -10.08 5.97
N GLY A 289 -1.56 -8.84 6.10
CA GLY A 289 -0.32 -8.37 5.52
C GLY A 289 0.55 -7.62 6.52
N ARG A 290 1.77 -7.27 6.10
CA ARG A 290 2.74 -6.54 6.92
C ARG A 290 2.83 -5.09 6.49
N VAL A 291 2.72 -4.21 7.47
CA VAL A 291 2.80 -2.76 7.27
C VAL A 291 3.83 -2.16 8.20
N SER A 292 4.73 -1.36 7.67
CA SER A 292 5.61 -0.48 8.44
C SER A 292 5.04 0.93 8.46
N VAL A 293 4.87 1.50 9.64
CA VAL A 293 4.39 2.86 9.83
C VAL A 293 5.50 3.75 10.37
N GLY A 294 5.71 4.91 9.73
CA GLY A 294 6.68 5.91 10.21
C GLY A 294 8.14 5.44 10.21
N GLY A 295 8.50 4.48 9.36
CA GLY A 295 9.87 3.98 9.26
C GLY A 295 10.31 3.06 10.40
N LEU A 296 9.38 2.50 11.17
CA LEU A 296 9.66 1.42 12.12
C LEU A 296 10.22 0.21 11.37
N GLU A 297 11.33 -0.34 11.88
CA GLU A 297 12.03 -1.47 11.23
C GLU A 297 11.22 -2.78 11.25
N ASP A 298 10.30 -2.92 12.20
CA ASP A 298 9.47 -4.11 12.35
C ASP A 298 8.06 -3.86 11.78
N ALA A 299 7.76 -4.51 10.68
CA ALA A 299 6.43 -4.50 10.11
C ALA A 299 5.43 -5.19 11.06
N ALA A 300 4.39 -4.49 11.45
CA ALA A 300 3.31 -5.07 12.23
C ALA A 300 2.33 -5.82 11.31
N PRO A 301 1.85 -7.02 11.67
CA PRO A 301 0.79 -7.67 10.93
C PRO A 301 -0.53 -6.89 11.13
N VAL A 302 -1.24 -6.63 10.03
CA VAL A 302 -2.50 -5.88 10.03
C VAL A 302 -3.61 -6.72 9.43
N SER A 303 -4.75 -6.76 10.09
CA SER A 303 -5.92 -7.53 9.64
C SER A 303 -6.73 -6.79 8.55
N GLU A 304 -6.73 -5.47 8.59
CA GLU A 304 -7.38 -4.59 7.60
C GLU A 304 -6.37 -4.16 6.52
N PHE A 305 -5.79 -5.14 5.84
CA PHE A 305 -4.72 -4.90 4.88
C PHE A 305 -5.20 -4.23 3.59
N GLY A 306 -6.48 -4.40 3.23
CA GLY A 306 -7.10 -3.65 2.15
C GLY A 306 -7.06 -2.14 2.39
N SER A 307 -7.29 -1.72 3.63
CA SER A 307 -7.15 -0.31 4.01
C SER A 307 -5.72 0.21 3.87
N ALA A 308 -4.71 -0.61 4.18
CA ALA A 308 -3.30 -0.26 3.97
C ALA A 308 -2.97 -0.08 2.47
N TRP A 309 -3.40 -1.00 1.64
CA TRP A 309 -3.28 -0.88 0.19
C TRP A 309 -3.95 0.39 -0.35
N ALA A 310 -5.19 0.64 0.10
CA ALA A 310 -5.93 1.82 -0.33
C ALA A 310 -5.22 3.13 0.02
N HIS A 311 -4.56 3.21 1.17
CA HIS A 311 -3.74 4.37 1.54
C HIS A 311 -2.54 4.54 0.60
N VAL A 312 -1.79 3.47 0.34
CA VAL A 312 -0.63 3.53 -0.58
C VAL A 312 -1.06 4.01 -1.96
N VAL A 313 -2.14 3.45 -2.52
CA VAL A 313 -2.65 3.84 -3.84
C VAL A 313 -3.13 5.30 -3.84
N ALA A 314 -3.83 5.72 -2.79
CA ALA A 314 -4.36 7.08 -2.68
C ALA A 314 -3.24 8.12 -2.50
N GLU A 315 -2.25 7.84 -1.65
CA GLU A 315 -1.11 8.73 -1.38
C GLU A 315 -0.23 8.93 -2.61
N ASP A 316 0.04 7.87 -3.36
CA ASP A 316 0.86 7.96 -4.58
C ASP A 316 0.15 8.80 -5.65
N ASN A 317 -1.16 8.61 -5.83
CA ASN A 317 -1.97 9.47 -6.71
C ASN A 317 -1.96 10.92 -6.27
N TRP A 318 -2.05 11.15 -4.96
CA TRP A 318 -2.05 12.49 -4.41
C TRP A 318 -0.72 13.21 -4.61
N LEU A 319 0.41 12.56 -4.38
CA LEU A 319 1.75 13.11 -4.60
C LEU A 319 1.91 13.63 -6.03
N CYS A 320 1.26 12.97 -7.00
CA CYS A 320 1.34 13.35 -8.40
C CYS A 320 0.37 14.47 -8.79
N ARG A 321 -0.80 14.59 -8.14
CA ARG A 321 -1.88 15.47 -8.56
C ARG A 321 -2.17 16.63 -7.62
N GLY A 322 -1.75 16.56 -6.37
CA GLY A 322 -2.00 17.59 -5.36
C GLY A 322 -3.47 17.75 -4.97
N THR A 323 -4.29 16.73 -5.24
CA THR A 323 -5.73 16.72 -4.98
C THR A 323 -6.03 16.18 -3.59
N ARG A 324 -7.30 16.20 -3.19
CA ARG A 324 -7.76 15.81 -1.87
C ARG A 324 -8.24 14.37 -1.87
N THR A 325 -8.03 13.67 -0.77
CA THR A 325 -8.55 12.31 -0.56
C THR A 325 -9.56 12.30 0.57
N HIS A 326 -10.73 11.73 0.31
CA HIS A 326 -11.80 11.55 1.27
C HIS A 326 -11.89 10.06 1.64
N HIS A 327 -11.60 9.72 2.88
CA HIS A 327 -11.64 8.35 3.41
C HIS A 327 -12.93 8.14 4.19
N ILE A 328 -13.73 7.14 3.80
CA ILE A 328 -14.92 6.70 4.52
C ILE A 328 -14.57 5.36 5.20
N ASN A 329 -14.31 5.40 6.50
CA ASN A 329 -13.86 4.22 7.25
C ASN A 329 -15.06 3.47 7.84
N LEU A 330 -15.35 2.28 7.32
CA LEU A 330 -16.39 1.37 7.82
C LEU A 330 -15.80 0.31 8.74
N VAL A 331 -14.49 0.10 8.66
CA VAL A 331 -13.69 -0.82 9.49
C VAL A 331 -12.65 -0.05 10.31
N PRO A 332 -12.25 -0.56 11.49
CA PRO A 332 -11.25 0.12 12.31
C PRO A 332 -9.86 0.02 11.63
N PHE A 333 -9.22 1.16 11.44
CA PHE A 333 -7.85 1.24 10.97
C PHE A 333 -7.14 2.41 11.66
N ASN A 334 -6.04 2.12 12.36
CA ASN A 334 -5.39 3.09 13.26
C ASN A 334 -4.32 3.98 12.58
N TYR A 335 -4.34 4.06 11.27
CA TYR A 335 -3.45 4.94 10.52
C TYR A 335 -4.24 6.09 9.89
N HIS A 336 -3.66 7.27 9.95
CA HIS A 336 -4.11 8.44 9.20
C HIS A 336 -2.91 9.06 8.50
N ALA A 337 -3.04 9.28 7.21
CA ALA A 337 -2.01 9.94 6.41
C ALA A 337 -1.69 11.33 6.93
N GLY A 338 -0.52 11.86 6.59
CA GLY A 338 -0.12 13.22 6.95
C GLY A 338 -1.11 14.28 6.45
N ASP A 339 -1.11 15.46 7.08
CA ASP A 339 -2.04 16.56 6.75
C ASP A 339 -3.52 16.12 6.76
N SER A 340 -3.92 15.37 7.79
CA SER A 340 -5.24 14.76 7.89
C SER A 340 -6.19 15.51 8.81
N LYS A 341 -7.49 15.43 8.48
CA LYS A 341 -8.60 15.86 9.32
C LYS A 341 -9.55 14.70 9.55
N VAL A 342 -9.79 14.35 10.81
CA VAL A 342 -10.59 13.19 11.17
C VAL A 342 -11.89 13.61 11.82
N PHE A 343 -13.01 13.15 11.27
CA PHE A 343 -14.34 13.30 11.82
C PHE A 343 -14.82 11.94 12.35
N ASP A 344 -14.86 11.82 13.66
CA ASP A 344 -15.51 10.67 14.33
C ASP A 344 -17.02 10.80 14.19
N MET A 345 -17.63 10.02 13.28
CA MET A 345 -19.04 10.12 12.95
C MET A 345 -19.98 9.65 14.08
N SER A 346 -19.45 9.20 15.20
CA SER A 346 -20.22 9.05 16.44
C SER A 346 -20.49 10.38 17.15
N ARG A 347 -19.74 11.44 16.81
CA ARG A 347 -19.80 12.79 17.41
C ARG A 347 -20.12 13.89 16.40
N TYR A 348 -19.83 13.64 15.12
CA TYR A 348 -20.14 14.55 14.03
C TYR A 348 -21.35 14.06 13.27
N THR A 349 -22.14 15.01 12.79
CA THR A 349 -23.40 14.73 12.10
C THR A 349 -23.40 15.27 10.69
N ILE A 350 -23.99 14.51 9.79
CA ILE A 350 -24.47 14.96 8.49
C ILE A 350 -25.98 14.76 8.49
N ASN A 351 -26.75 15.83 8.40
CA ASN A 351 -28.19 15.75 8.44
C ASN A 351 -28.76 14.91 7.29
N THR A 352 -29.52 13.89 7.62
CA THR A 352 -30.10 12.94 6.65
C THR A 352 -31.03 13.62 5.63
N LEU A 353 -31.73 14.66 6.02
CA LEU A 353 -32.66 15.41 5.18
C LEU A 353 -31.99 16.50 4.34
N GLU A 354 -30.69 16.71 4.51
CA GLU A 354 -29.96 17.65 3.69
C GLU A 354 -29.80 17.14 2.27
N CYS A 355 -30.00 18.03 1.31
CA CYS A 355 -29.98 17.73 -0.11
C CYS A 355 -28.87 18.48 -0.80
N TYR A 356 -28.29 17.86 -1.82
CA TYR A 356 -27.15 18.37 -2.57
C TYR A 356 -27.45 18.29 -4.07
N GLY A 357 -26.90 19.24 -4.86
CA GLY A 357 -27.05 19.18 -6.29
C GLY A 357 -26.31 20.30 -7.01
N THR A 358 -26.28 20.19 -8.34
CA THR A 358 -25.70 21.18 -9.23
C THR A 358 -26.74 21.75 -10.17
N LYS A 359 -26.42 22.86 -10.82
CA LYS A 359 -27.33 23.49 -11.79
C LYS A 359 -27.56 22.62 -13.01
N GLU A 360 -26.54 21.89 -13.42
CA GLU A 360 -26.52 21.06 -14.62
C GLU A 360 -27.34 19.77 -14.47
N THR A 361 -27.45 19.25 -13.22
CA THR A 361 -28.05 17.94 -12.92
C THR A 361 -29.23 18.06 -11.94
N VAL A 362 -29.86 19.21 -11.87
CA VAL A 362 -30.85 19.55 -10.83
C VAL A 362 -32.03 18.57 -10.74
N GLU A 363 -32.55 18.07 -11.83
CA GLU A 363 -33.65 17.10 -11.83
C GLU A 363 -33.20 15.74 -11.29
N GLU A 364 -32.07 15.24 -11.78
CA GLU A 364 -31.47 13.99 -11.33
C GLU A 364 -31.08 14.07 -9.85
N ASP A 365 -30.45 15.16 -9.44
CA ASP A 365 -30.02 15.38 -8.05
C ASP A 365 -31.21 15.47 -7.09
N ALA A 366 -32.29 16.13 -7.46
CA ALA A 366 -33.51 16.20 -6.66
C ALA A 366 -34.08 14.79 -6.41
N ASN A 367 -34.23 13.99 -7.47
CA ASN A 367 -34.74 12.63 -7.36
C ASN A 367 -33.80 11.75 -6.52
N ASN A 368 -32.50 11.81 -6.72
CA ASN A 368 -31.51 11.04 -5.97
C ASN A 368 -31.52 11.40 -4.46
N ASN A 369 -31.76 12.67 -4.11
CA ASN A 369 -31.87 13.08 -2.71
C ASN A 369 -33.14 12.51 -2.05
N PHE A 370 -34.28 12.51 -2.75
CA PHE A 370 -35.49 11.89 -2.23
C PHE A 370 -35.33 10.38 -2.05
N ASP A 371 -34.79 9.70 -3.05
CA ASP A 371 -34.52 8.26 -2.98
C ASP A 371 -33.54 7.92 -1.85
N LYS A 372 -32.51 8.73 -1.63
CA LYS A 372 -31.58 8.60 -0.48
C LYS A 372 -32.34 8.65 0.85
N ILE A 373 -33.17 9.68 1.05
CA ILE A 373 -33.90 9.88 2.31
C ILE A 373 -34.87 8.72 2.56
N VAL A 374 -35.62 8.33 1.55
CA VAL A 374 -36.56 7.21 1.65
C VAL A 374 -35.83 5.91 1.94
N GLU A 375 -34.70 5.66 1.28
CA GLU A 375 -33.91 4.45 1.52
C GLU A 375 -33.34 4.41 2.94
N ILE A 376 -32.79 5.52 3.41
CA ILE A 376 -32.29 5.62 4.80
C ILE A 376 -33.43 5.29 5.78
N ILE A 377 -34.61 5.89 5.62
CA ILE A 377 -35.76 5.62 6.48
C ILE A 377 -36.15 4.13 6.43
N MET A 378 -36.13 3.53 5.25
CA MET A 378 -36.43 2.10 5.09
C MET A 378 -35.38 1.20 5.77
N MET A 379 -34.10 1.58 5.70
CA MET A 379 -33.00 0.85 6.37
C MET A 379 -33.07 0.96 7.89
N LEU A 380 -33.61 2.07 8.44
CA LEU A 380 -33.76 2.21 9.90
C LEU A 380 -34.70 1.15 10.52
N ARG A 381 -35.50 0.44 9.71
CA ARG A 381 -36.29 -0.70 10.16
C ARG A 381 -35.43 -1.92 10.54
N ASP A 382 -34.16 -1.90 10.24
CA ASP A 382 -33.23 -3.00 10.48
C ASP A 382 -33.72 -4.34 9.91
N SER A 383 -34.32 -4.31 8.71
CA SER A 383 -34.94 -5.45 8.04
C SER A 383 -34.53 -5.50 6.56
N ASP A 384 -34.12 -6.68 6.13
CA ASP A 384 -33.75 -6.97 4.74
C ASP A 384 -34.95 -7.14 3.80
N LYS A 385 -36.15 -7.28 4.38
CA LYS A 385 -37.33 -7.56 3.56
C LYS A 385 -37.82 -6.29 2.88
N PRO A 386 -37.79 -6.21 1.55
CA PRO A 386 -38.34 -5.09 0.83
C PRO A 386 -39.86 -5.03 1.02
N ASP A 387 -40.39 -3.85 1.31
CA ASP A 387 -41.83 -3.60 1.33
C ASP A 387 -42.14 -2.37 0.46
N PRO A 388 -42.50 -2.60 -0.81
CA PRO A 388 -42.83 -1.50 -1.73
C PRO A 388 -43.97 -0.62 -1.24
N GLY A 389 -44.93 -1.20 -0.48
CA GLY A 389 -46.02 -0.45 0.10
C GLY A 389 -45.57 0.54 1.17
N MET A 390 -44.64 0.12 2.04
CA MET A 390 -44.02 1.03 3.01
C MET A 390 -43.18 2.12 2.32
N ARG A 391 -42.37 1.74 1.32
CA ARG A 391 -41.57 2.70 0.55
C ARG A 391 -42.45 3.79 -0.07
N GLY A 392 -43.56 3.41 -0.69
CA GLY A 392 -44.51 4.35 -1.27
C GLY A 392 -45.16 5.27 -0.22
N MET A 393 -45.46 4.74 0.97
CA MET A 393 -45.99 5.54 2.07
C MET A 393 -44.99 6.58 2.56
N VAL A 394 -43.72 6.18 2.78
CA VAL A 394 -42.65 7.10 3.19
C VAL A 394 -42.45 8.19 2.14
N TYR A 395 -42.34 7.79 0.87
CA TYR A 395 -42.14 8.72 -0.24
C TYR A 395 -43.27 9.76 -0.31
N LYS A 396 -44.53 9.31 -0.26
CA LYS A 396 -45.68 10.21 -0.28
C LYS A 396 -45.67 11.16 0.92
N GLN A 397 -45.48 10.64 2.14
CA GLN A 397 -45.48 11.46 3.35
C GLN A 397 -44.33 12.47 3.35
N LEU A 398 -43.16 12.09 2.83
CA LEU A 398 -42.00 12.97 2.70
C LEU A 398 -42.32 14.13 1.74
N ILE A 399 -42.86 13.85 0.53
CA ILE A 399 -43.25 14.88 -0.41
C ILE A 399 -44.31 15.80 0.18
N ASP A 400 -45.38 15.26 0.75
CA ASP A 400 -46.46 16.05 1.33
C ASP A 400 -45.94 16.98 2.45
N TRP A 401 -44.90 16.60 3.16
CA TRP A 401 -44.30 17.38 4.23
C TRP A 401 -43.30 18.44 3.75
N ILE A 402 -42.43 18.11 2.78
CA ILE A 402 -41.34 18.99 2.35
C ILE A 402 -41.68 19.81 1.11
N ASP A 403 -42.73 19.49 0.38
CA ASP A 403 -43.13 20.25 -0.81
C ASP A 403 -43.53 21.67 -0.41
N TYR A 404 -42.89 22.66 -0.99
CA TYR A 404 -43.18 24.06 -0.71
C TYR A 404 -44.61 24.48 -1.09
N ARG A 405 -45.25 23.79 -2.07
CA ARG A 405 -46.63 23.99 -2.46
C ARG A 405 -47.62 23.49 -1.43
N ALA A 406 -47.26 22.46 -0.69
CA ALA A 406 -48.10 21.90 0.35
C ALA A 406 -48.22 22.80 1.59
N GLY A 407 -47.44 23.88 1.68
CA GLY A 407 -47.55 24.90 2.71
C GLY A 407 -47.08 24.50 4.10
N ARG A 408 -46.48 23.32 4.28
CA ARG A 408 -46.04 22.84 5.59
C ARG A 408 -44.61 23.24 5.96
N ASN A 409 -43.62 22.91 5.14
CA ASN A 409 -42.25 23.31 5.36
C ASN A 409 -41.58 24.01 4.17
N GLY A 410 -42.18 23.96 2.99
CA GLY A 410 -41.75 24.72 1.84
C GLY A 410 -40.29 24.62 1.43
N LEU A 411 -39.70 23.41 1.60
CA LEU A 411 -38.26 23.21 1.48
C LEU A 411 -37.79 22.77 0.11
N TYR A 412 -38.60 21.92 -0.53
CA TYR A 412 -38.27 21.29 -1.79
C TYR A 412 -39.41 21.46 -2.79
N THR A 413 -39.06 21.36 -4.06
CA THR A 413 -40.09 21.19 -5.09
C THR A 413 -40.24 19.71 -5.43
N SER A 414 -41.50 19.24 -5.49
CA SER A 414 -41.84 17.91 -5.99
C SER A 414 -41.79 17.83 -7.53
N ASP A 415 -41.60 18.96 -8.23
CA ASP A 415 -41.57 19.05 -9.67
C ASP A 415 -40.29 19.75 -10.18
N PRO A 416 -39.10 19.12 -10.01
CA PRO A 416 -37.85 19.71 -10.40
C PRO A 416 -37.72 19.94 -11.92
N LYS A 417 -38.48 19.21 -12.71
CA LYS A 417 -38.50 19.33 -14.17
C LYS A 417 -39.12 20.65 -14.63
N HIS A 418 -40.23 21.03 -14.03
CA HIS A 418 -40.93 22.28 -14.40
C HIS A 418 -40.47 23.49 -13.57
N GLU A 419 -39.79 23.23 -12.43
CA GLU A 419 -39.31 24.26 -11.53
C GLU A 419 -37.80 24.15 -11.22
N PRO A 420 -36.95 24.05 -12.27
CA PRO A 420 -35.53 23.78 -12.10
C PRO A 420 -34.80 24.88 -11.30
N THR A 421 -35.21 26.13 -11.43
CA THR A 421 -34.62 27.25 -10.69
C THR A 421 -34.89 27.14 -9.19
N LEU A 422 -36.07 26.73 -8.79
CA LEU A 422 -36.45 26.56 -7.40
C LEU A 422 -35.72 25.34 -6.82
N ALA A 423 -35.71 24.21 -7.54
CA ALA A 423 -35.00 23.01 -7.17
C ALA A 423 -33.50 23.30 -6.96
N TYR A 424 -32.85 23.98 -7.90
CA TYR A 424 -31.43 24.35 -7.79
C TYR A 424 -31.18 25.25 -6.59
N ARG A 425 -32.00 26.26 -6.35
CA ARG A 425 -31.85 27.14 -5.19
C ARG A 425 -31.86 26.37 -3.88
N ILE A 426 -32.77 25.42 -3.76
CA ILE A 426 -32.89 24.59 -2.54
C ILE A 426 -31.66 23.68 -2.38
N LEU A 427 -31.21 23.03 -3.45
CA LEU A 427 -30.11 22.08 -3.40
C LEU A 427 -28.73 22.72 -3.20
N ALA A 428 -28.50 23.92 -3.71
CA ALA A 428 -27.18 24.50 -3.81
C ALA A 428 -26.90 25.67 -2.85
N THR A 429 -27.94 26.39 -2.38
CA THR A 429 -27.74 27.67 -1.67
C THR A 429 -28.30 27.67 -0.25
N ARG A 430 -28.91 26.57 0.19
CA ARG A 430 -29.50 26.50 1.52
C ARG A 430 -28.45 26.23 2.59
N GLU A 431 -28.47 27.04 3.65
CA GLU A 431 -27.58 26.84 4.79
C GLU A 431 -27.96 25.59 5.60
N HIS A 432 -26.97 24.87 6.14
CA HIS A 432 -27.15 23.63 6.92
C HIS A 432 -28.19 23.78 8.04
N ASP A 433 -28.15 24.90 8.74
CA ASP A 433 -29.03 25.14 9.90
C ASP A 433 -30.52 25.29 9.52
N THR A 434 -30.81 25.53 8.25
CA THR A 434 -32.17 25.75 7.79
C THR A 434 -32.87 24.48 7.35
N TYR A 435 -32.15 23.35 7.17
CA TYR A 435 -32.78 22.08 6.88
C TYR A 435 -33.44 21.49 8.12
N PRO A 436 -34.63 20.86 7.99
CA PRO A 436 -35.19 20.08 9.07
C PRO A 436 -34.38 18.82 9.32
N THR A 437 -34.57 18.19 10.45
CA THR A 437 -33.97 16.92 10.84
C THR A 437 -34.98 15.79 10.79
N LEU A 438 -34.51 14.53 10.89
CA LEU A 438 -35.43 13.39 11.04
C LEU A 438 -36.31 13.52 12.29
N GLN A 439 -35.84 14.19 13.33
CA GLN A 439 -36.63 14.44 14.53
C GLN A 439 -37.84 15.34 14.24
N ASP A 440 -37.71 16.32 13.34
CA ASP A 440 -38.81 17.18 12.89
C ASP A 440 -39.83 16.43 12.04
N PHE A 441 -39.44 15.31 11.43
CA PHE A 441 -40.32 14.44 10.64
C PHE A 441 -41.09 13.41 11.46
N ILE A 442 -40.67 13.13 12.70
CA ILE A 442 -41.34 12.15 13.59
C ILE A 442 -42.81 12.47 13.81
N PRO A 443 -43.26 13.71 14.10
CA PRO A 443 -44.68 14.05 14.24
C PRO A 443 -45.50 13.72 12.99
N GLU A 444 -44.96 13.91 11.80
CA GLU A 444 -45.63 13.60 10.54
C GLU A 444 -45.82 12.09 10.37
N LEU A 445 -44.80 11.30 10.75
CA LEU A 445 -44.89 9.84 10.73
C LEU A 445 -45.90 9.32 11.77
N GLN A 446 -45.99 9.96 12.91
CA GLN A 446 -46.99 9.63 13.95
C GLN A 446 -48.40 9.94 13.44
N ALA A 447 -48.60 11.09 12.79
CA ALA A 447 -49.89 11.45 12.19
C ALA A 447 -50.27 10.47 11.05
N MET A 448 -49.32 10.07 10.23
CA MET A 448 -49.51 9.06 9.18
C MET A 448 -49.95 7.72 9.79
N SER A 449 -49.32 7.27 10.89
CA SER A 449 -49.74 6.04 11.60
C SER A 449 -51.16 6.13 12.15
N ALA A 450 -51.51 7.23 12.80
CA ALA A 450 -52.85 7.48 13.34
C ALA A 450 -53.93 7.55 12.24
N GLU A 451 -53.63 8.13 11.10
CA GLU A 451 -54.54 8.15 9.96
C GLU A 451 -54.70 6.77 9.32
N SER A 452 -53.61 6.03 9.19
CA SER A 452 -53.61 4.68 8.63
C SER A 452 -54.40 3.68 9.47
N ALA A 453 -54.46 3.88 10.80
CA ALA A 453 -55.29 3.08 11.71
C ALA A 453 -56.79 3.18 11.39
N LYS A 454 -57.24 4.25 10.74
CA LYS A 454 -58.61 4.43 10.30
C LYS A 454 -58.96 3.71 8.99
N LYS A 455 -57.95 3.22 8.27
CA LYS A 455 -58.09 2.64 6.93
C LYS A 455 -58.12 1.10 7.01
N THR A 456 -56.98 0.48 7.26
CA THR A 456 -56.84 -0.98 7.36
C THR A 456 -55.75 -1.33 8.35
N GLU A 457 -55.86 -2.51 8.99
CA GLU A 457 -54.83 -3.03 9.89
C GLU A 457 -53.46 -3.12 9.25
N MET A 458 -53.39 -3.63 8.00
CA MET A 458 -52.14 -3.71 7.25
C MET A 458 -51.50 -2.31 6.99
N ALA A 459 -52.34 -1.30 6.69
CA ALA A 459 -51.82 0.07 6.49
C ALA A 459 -51.32 0.66 7.80
N TRP A 460 -51.99 0.38 8.89
CA TRP A 460 -51.54 0.80 10.22
C TRP A 460 -50.23 0.11 10.63
N ASP A 461 -50.12 -1.20 10.47
CA ASP A 461 -48.89 -1.94 10.78
C ASP A 461 -47.70 -1.38 10.04
N ARG A 462 -47.85 -1.11 8.74
CA ARG A 462 -46.79 -0.51 7.92
C ARG A 462 -46.39 0.87 8.43
N ALA A 463 -47.34 1.76 8.62
CA ALA A 463 -47.09 3.12 9.08
C ALA A 463 -46.50 3.15 10.48
N ASN A 464 -46.99 2.30 11.40
CA ASN A 464 -46.49 2.20 12.75
C ASN A 464 -45.05 1.63 12.81
N ASN A 465 -44.75 0.65 11.97
CA ASN A 465 -43.38 0.12 11.85
C ASN A 465 -42.40 1.20 11.37
N ILE A 466 -42.76 2.04 10.39
CA ILE A 466 -41.95 3.14 9.94
C ILE A 466 -41.73 4.17 11.07
N TYR A 467 -42.83 4.59 11.73
CA TYR A 467 -42.76 5.53 12.86
C TYR A 467 -41.81 5.02 13.95
N ASN A 468 -42.01 3.77 14.39
CA ASN A 468 -41.24 3.16 15.46
C ASN A 468 -39.76 3.03 15.08
N ALA A 469 -39.45 2.69 13.83
CA ALA A 469 -38.07 2.59 13.33
C ALA A 469 -37.35 3.93 13.40
N VAL A 470 -37.97 4.98 12.87
CA VAL A 470 -37.37 6.35 12.86
C VAL A 470 -37.26 6.89 14.28
N TYR A 471 -38.31 6.72 15.10
CA TYR A 471 -38.30 7.13 16.51
C TYR A 471 -37.19 6.45 17.31
N THR A 472 -37.07 5.11 17.16
CA THR A 472 -36.02 4.33 17.84
C THR A 472 -34.63 4.73 17.41
N ALA A 473 -34.39 4.87 16.11
CA ALA A 473 -33.10 5.30 15.58
C ALA A 473 -32.71 6.70 16.06
N SER A 474 -33.66 7.65 16.05
CA SER A 474 -33.41 9.02 16.54
C SER A 474 -33.10 9.06 18.03
N LYS A 475 -33.64 8.14 18.82
CA LYS A 475 -33.32 8.05 20.27
C LYS A 475 -32.04 7.27 20.55
N LYS A 476 -31.74 6.24 19.78
CA LYS A 476 -30.56 5.38 19.96
C LYS A 476 -29.29 6.04 19.41
N PHE A 477 -29.42 6.80 18.34
CA PHE A 477 -28.31 7.47 17.64
C PHE A 477 -28.64 8.96 17.41
N PRO A 478 -28.86 9.77 18.49
CA PRO A 478 -29.34 11.14 18.34
C PRO A 478 -28.37 12.02 17.55
N THR A 479 -27.08 11.92 17.82
CA THR A 479 -26.04 12.66 17.07
C THR A 479 -26.04 12.35 15.58
N VAL A 480 -26.45 11.17 15.16
CA VAL A 480 -26.41 10.75 13.76
C VAL A 480 -27.69 11.13 13.01
N PHE A 481 -28.86 11.00 13.63
CA PHE A 481 -30.15 11.13 12.94
C PHE A 481 -31.00 12.32 13.40
N SER A 482 -30.65 12.96 14.51
CA SER A 482 -31.49 14.03 15.07
C SER A 482 -30.86 15.42 15.01
N ASP A 483 -29.57 15.52 14.74
CA ASP A 483 -28.85 16.77 14.74
C ASP A 483 -28.63 17.32 13.32
N LYS A 484 -28.29 18.60 13.24
CA LYS A 484 -27.93 19.29 12.01
C LYS A 484 -26.50 19.01 11.63
N THR A 485 -26.15 19.19 10.36
CA THR A 485 -24.77 19.04 9.89
C THR A 485 -23.84 20.00 10.63
N ASN A 486 -22.80 19.44 11.25
CA ASN A 486 -21.78 20.19 12.00
C ASN A 486 -20.35 19.98 11.44
N ILE A 487 -20.23 19.37 10.28
CA ILE A 487 -18.97 19.27 9.55
C ILE A 487 -18.76 20.57 8.78
N PRO A 488 -17.55 21.18 8.80
CA PRO A 488 -17.27 22.40 8.08
C PRO A 488 -17.48 22.25 6.57
N ASP A 489 -18.05 23.28 5.95
CA ASP A 489 -18.29 23.32 4.51
C ASP A 489 -17.02 23.46 3.68
N THR A 490 -15.99 24.05 4.24
CA THR A 490 -14.74 24.34 3.54
C THR A 490 -13.56 23.69 4.25
N PHE A 491 -12.71 23.13 3.45
CA PHE A 491 -11.43 22.58 3.89
C PHE A 491 -10.30 23.47 3.38
N THR A 492 -9.28 23.66 4.19
CA THR A 492 -8.09 24.42 3.81
C THR A 492 -7.24 23.64 2.83
N ALA A 493 -6.30 24.30 2.14
CA ALA A 493 -5.34 23.63 1.27
C ALA A 493 -4.42 22.63 2.02
N LYS A 494 -4.37 22.73 3.37
CA LYS A 494 -3.61 21.79 4.21
C LYS A 494 -4.41 20.54 4.57
N ASP A 495 -5.75 20.58 4.49
CA ASP A 495 -6.61 19.43 4.78
C ASP A 495 -6.64 18.52 3.54
N ARG A 496 -5.61 17.71 3.35
CA ARG A 496 -5.44 16.87 2.16
C ARG A 496 -6.14 15.54 2.29
N ASN A 497 -6.06 14.93 3.47
CA ASN A 497 -6.72 13.68 3.80
C ASN A 497 -7.85 13.93 4.79
N ILE A 498 -9.07 13.62 4.39
CA ILE A 498 -10.25 13.84 5.21
C ILE A 498 -10.88 12.51 5.53
N TYR A 499 -10.94 12.17 6.80
CA TYR A 499 -11.46 10.90 7.28
C TYR A 499 -12.85 11.09 7.89
N TYR A 500 -13.79 10.27 7.44
CA TYR A 500 -15.12 10.11 8.02
C TYR A 500 -15.16 8.72 8.68
N ASP A 501 -14.93 8.68 9.99
CA ASP A 501 -14.78 7.42 10.74
C ASP A 501 -16.13 6.92 11.27
N LEU A 502 -16.68 5.91 10.59
CA LEU A 502 -17.89 5.19 10.96
C LEU A 502 -17.58 3.89 11.73
N SER A 503 -16.33 3.52 11.86
CA SER A 503 -15.94 2.23 12.47
C SER A 503 -16.42 2.08 13.91
N LYS A 504 -16.53 3.19 14.63
CA LYS A 504 -16.94 3.25 16.04
C LYS A 504 -18.46 3.26 16.25
N ILE A 505 -19.23 3.45 15.17
CA ILE A 505 -20.70 3.47 15.28
C ILE A 505 -21.20 2.05 15.53
N GLY A 506 -21.93 1.87 16.62
CA GLY A 506 -22.63 0.62 16.92
C GLY A 506 -23.85 0.45 16.01
N GLY A 507 -24.35 -0.77 15.91
CA GLY A 507 -25.56 -1.11 15.15
C GLY A 507 -25.34 -2.29 14.20
N SER A 508 -26.43 -2.70 13.55
CA SER A 508 -26.37 -3.72 12.52
C SER A 508 -25.69 -3.20 11.23
N PRO A 509 -25.25 -4.08 10.33
CA PRO A 509 -24.74 -3.69 9.02
C PRO A 509 -25.71 -2.82 8.22
N ILE A 510 -27.03 -2.99 8.41
CA ILE A 510 -28.08 -2.20 7.74
C ILE A 510 -28.08 -0.77 8.28
N ILE A 511 -28.07 -0.59 9.60
CA ILE A 511 -28.04 0.75 10.23
C ILE A 511 -26.74 1.49 9.87
N LYS A 512 -25.60 0.79 9.90
CA LYS A 512 -24.34 1.37 9.42
C LYS A 512 -24.41 1.74 7.95
N GLY A 513 -25.08 0.93 7.14
CA GLY A 513 -25.32 1.20 5.73
C GLY A 513 -26.15 2.47 5.49
N ALA A 514 -27.14 2.74 6.32
CA ALA A 514 -27.94 3.98 6.26
C ALA A 514 -27.06 5.21 6.51
N ILE A 515 -26.16 5.13 7.50
CA ILE A 515 -25.22 6.23 7.80
C ILE A 515 -24.20 6.38 6.67
N PHE A 516 -23.65 5.27 6.20
CA PHE A 516 -22.72 5.26 5.06
C PHE A 516 -23.32 5.93 3.82
N LEU A 517 -24.57 5.59 3.47
CA LEU A 517 -25.27 6.18 2.32
C LEU A 517 -25.36 7.72 2.45
N ASN A 518 -25.62 8.22 3.66
CA ASN A 518 -25.68 9.65 3.90
C ASN A 518 -24.30 10.33 3.78
N VAL A 519 -23.24 9.70 4.35
CA VAL A 519 -21.86 10.20 4.25
C VAL A 519 -21.39 10.15 2.79
N LEU A 520 -21.68 9.07 2.06
CA LEU A 520 -21.32 8.93 0.64
C LEU A 520 -21.96 10.04 -0.20
N ALA A 521 -23.24 10.32 0.01
CA ALA A 521 -23.94 11.41 -0.65
C ALA A 521 -23.30 12.76 -0.36
N TYR A 522 -22.98 13.05 0.89
CA TYR A 522 -22.31 14.28 1.30
C TYR A 522 -20.94 14.42 0.63
N VAL A 523 -20.09 13.40 0.74
CA VAL A 523 -18.73 13.42 0.21
C VAL A 523 -18.71 13.55 -1.30
N THR A 524 -19.53 12.77 -2.02
CA THR A 524 -19.63 12.82 -3.49
C THR A 524 -20.02 14.21 -4.00
N ASN A 525 -20.90 14.91 -3.27
CA ASN A 525 -21.30 16.25 -3.65
C ASN A 525 -20.22 17.31 -3.42
N ARG A 526 -19.38 17.12 -2.40
CA ARG A 526 -18.31 18.04 -2.03
C ARG A 526 -16.99 17.78 -2.76
N ALA A 527 -16.73 16.55 -3.16
CA ALA A 527 -15.55 16.21 -3.93
C ALA A 527 -15.46 16.99 -5.25
N GLN A 528 -14.26 17.46 -5.56
CA GLN A 528 -13.96 18.22 -6.77
C GLN A 528 -13.29 17.33 -7.81
N SER A 529 -13.21 17.80 -9.04
CA SER A 529 -12.50 17.08 -10.11
C SER A 529 -11.06 16.80 -9.72
N GLY A 530 -10.65 15.54 -9.84
CA GLY A 530 -9.33 15.06 -9.45
C GLY A 530 -9.23 14.56 -7.99
N ASP A 531 -10.22 14.83 -7.13
CA ASP A 531 -10.25 14.26 -5.79
C ASP A 531 -10.44 12.73 -5.85
N MET A 532 -10.08 12.07 -4.74
CA MET A 532 -10.23 10.63 -4.56
C MET A 532 -11.18 10.34 -3.40
N ILE A 533 -12.10 9.41 -3.57
CA ILE A 533 -12.93 8.86 -2.50
C ILE A 533 -12.46 7.43 -2.23
N VAL A 534 -12.15 7.13 -0.98
CA VAL A 534 -11.72 5.80 -0.54
C VAL A 534 -12.75 5.26 0.44
N VAL A 535 -13.36 4.11 0.11
CA VAL A 535 -14.30 3.41 0.97
C VAL A 535 -13.59 2.20 1.57
N HIS A 536 -13.34 2.24 2.86
CA HIS A 536 -12.63 1.19 3.59
C HIS A 536 -13.62 0.17 4.16
N GLY A 537 -13.57 -1.08 3.66
CA GLY A 537 -14.36 -2.20 4.16
C GLY A 537 -15.84 -2.10 3.81
N LEU A 538 -16.17 -1.98 2.53
CA LEU A 538 -17.57 -1.86 2.05
C LEU A 538 -18.44 -3.06 2.48
N ASP A 539 -17.84 -4.24 2.66
CA ASP A 539 -18.49 -5.45 3.16
C ASP A 539 -18.91 -5.39 4.65
N ALA A 540 -18.53 -4.36 5.38
CA ALA A 540 -18.98 -4.12 6.74
C ALA A 540 -20.40 -3.54 6.84
N VAL A 541 -20.98 -3.13 5.71
CA VAL A 541 -22.32 -2.52 5.65
C VAL A 541 -23.21 -3.22 4.62
N LYS A 542 -24.50 -3.12 4.80
CA LYS A 542 -25.49 -3.66 3.87
C LYS A 542 -26.30 -2.50 3.26
N VAL A 543 -26.07 -2.24 1.99
CA VAL A 543 -26.71 -1.15 1.21
C VAL A 543 -27.16 -1.72 -0.12
N ASN A 544 -28.29 -1.23 -0.63
CA ASN A 544 -28.77 -1.60 -1.95
C ASN A 544 -27.89 -0.97 -3.05
N PRO A 545 -27.22 -1.76 -3.91
CA PRO A 545 -26.32 -1.26 -4.95
C PRO A 545 -27.00 -0.26 -5.90
N LYS A 546 -28.27 -0.46 -6.20
CA LYS A 546 -29.03 0.44 -7.09
C LYS A 546 -29.16 1.85 -6.55
N ILE A 547 -29.15 2.02 -5.23
CA ILE A 547 -29.25 3.34 -4.59
C ILE A 547 -27.91 4.06 -4.54
N ILE A 548 -26.80 3.32 -4.50
CA ILE A 548 -25.46 3.91 -4.46
C ILE A 548 -24.89 4.13 -5.86
N LYS A 549 -25.37 3.43 -6.88
CA LYS A 549 -24.93 3.59 -8.27
C LYS A 549 -24.96 5.05 -8.76
N PRO A 550 -26.00 5.86 -8.56
CA PRO A 550 -26.03 7.26 -8.99
C PRO A 550 -24.86 8.09 -8.45
N TYR A 551 -24.35 7.77 -7.25
CA TYR A 551 -23.18 8.45 -6.67
C TYR A 551 -21.92 8.06 -7.43
N ARG A 552 -21.75 6.80 -7.82
CA ARG A 552 -20.66 6.35 -8.68
C ARG A 552 -20.70 7.08 -10.02
N ASP A 553 -21.85 7.09 -10.69
CA ASP A 553 -22.01 7.77 -11.97
C ASP A 553 -21.72 9.29 -11.87
N LYS A 554 -22.05 9.89 -10.71
CA LYS A 554 -21.74 11.30 -10.43
C LYS A 554 -20.25 11.51 -10.18
N MET A 555 -19.56 10.60 -9.51
CA MET A 555 -18.09 10.64 -9.35
C MET A 555 -17.41 10.61 -10.71
N ASP A 556 -17.81 9.69 -11.58
CA ASP A 556 -17.26 9.54 -12.93
C ASP A 556 -17.46 10.82 -13.76
N LYS A 557 -18.68 11.38 -13.76
CA LYS A 557 -18.99 12.65 -14.44
C LYS A 557 -18.16 13.83 -13.92
N LYS A 558 -17.84 13.85 -12.61
CA LYS A 558 -17.00 14.88 -11.99
C LYS A 558 -15.50 14.65 -12.18
N GLY A 559 -15.08 13.48 -12.64
CA GLY A 559 -13.67 13.08 -12.66
C GLY A 559 -13.07 12.84 -11.27
N VAL A 560 -13.88 12.36 -10.32
CA VAL A 560 -13.50 11.94 -8.98
C VAL A 560 -13.16 10.46 -9.01
N GLY A 561 -12.02 10.07 -8.42
CA GLY A 561 -11.62 8.68 -8.33
C GLY A 561 -12.31 7.94 -7.18
N LEU A 562 -12.42 6.62 -7.30
CA LEU A 562 -13.00 5.75 -6.28
C LEU A 562 -12.10 4.54 -6.02
N ILE A 563 -11.67 4.37 -4.77
CA ILE A 563 -11.02 3.16 -4.28
C ILE A 563 -11.98 2.47 -3.31
N THR A 564 -12.22 1.18 -3.49
CA THR A 564 -13.12 0.41 -2.62
C THR A 564 -12.40 -0.82 -2.09
N THR A 565 -12.45 -1.04 -0.78
CA THR A 565 -11.89 -2.25 -0.18
C THR A 565 -12.97 -3.17 0.36
N PHE A 566 -12.72 -4.48 0.24
CA PHE A 566 -13.47 -5.58 0.82
C PHE A 566 -12.51 -6.37 1.69
N GLU A 567 -12.73 -6.34 3.00
CA GLU A 567 -11.85 -7.03 3.97
C GLU A 567 -12.27 -8.48 4.22
N GLU A 568 -13.44 -8.86 3.72
CA GLU A 568 -14.05 -10.20 3.75
C GLU A 568 -14.09 -10.86 5.12
N ARG A 569 -14.61 -10.13 6.07
CA ARG A 569 -14.91 -10.65 7.39
C ARG A 569 -16.30 -11.28 7.42
N SER A 570 -16.42 -12.48 6.89
CA SER A 570 -17.59 -13.36 7.05
C SER A 570 -18.97 -12.82 6.59
N ASN A 571 -19.07 -11.74 5.85
CA ASN A 571 -20.33 -11.29 5.31
C ASN A 571 -20.54 -11.83 3.89
N LYS A 572 -21.13 -13.02 3.78
CA LYS A 572 -21.41 -13.67 2.48
C LYS A 572 -22.41 -12.89 1.60
N GLU A 573 -23.13 -11.95 2.17
CA GLU A 573 -24.21 -11.23 1.51
C GLU A 573 -23.72 -9.96 0.79
N VAL A 574 -22.59 -9.41 1.21
CA VAL A 574 -21.97 -8.22 0.58
C VAL A 574 -20.59 -8.57 0.06
N ASN A 575 -20.46 -8.65 -1.23
CA ASN A 575 -19.22 -8.97 -1.94
C ASN A 575 -19.15 -8.21 -3.27
N VAL A 576 -18.07 -8.39 -4.01
CA VAL A 576 -17.85 -7.70 -5.29
C VAL A 576 -18.95 -7.96 -6.32
N GLN A 577 -19.53 -9.17 -6.34
CA GLN A 577 -20.61 -9.52 -7.28
C GLN A 577 -21.91 -8.81 -6.91
N THR A 578 -22.30 -8.83 -5.62
CA THR A 578 -23.50 -8.14 -5.15
C THR A 578 -23.38 -6.63 -5.27
N MET A 579 -22.17 -6.09 -5.27
CA MET A 579 -21.87 -4.67 -5.39
C MET A 579 -21.41 -4.25 -6.78
N ALA A 580 -21.57 -5.12 -7.81
CA ALA A 580 -21.11 -4.86 -9.17
C ALA A 580 -21.62 -3.52 -9.76
N ASP A 581 -22.87 -3.16 -9.48
CA ASP A 581 -23.41 -1.86 -9.91
C ASP A 581 -22.62 -0.65 -9.38
N PHE A 582 -21.91 -0.82 -8.26
CA PHE A 582 -21.09 0.23 -7.66
C PHE A 582 -19.62 0.12 -8.01
N VAL A 583 -19.07 -1.09 -8.13
CA VAL A 583 -17.62 -1.30 -8.36
C VAL A 583 -17.27 -1.66 -9.80
N HIS A 584 -18.21 -1.85 -10.71
CA HIS A 584 -18.02 -2.34 -12.08
C HIS A 584 -17.37 -3.75 -12.17
N PRO A 585 -17.33 -4.40 -13.33
CA PRO A 585 -16.54 -5.60 -13.53
C PRO A 585 -15.07 -5.37 -13.16
N LEU A 586 -14.45 -6.31 -12.45
CA LEU A 586 -13.10 -6.14 -11.90
C LEU A 586 -12.06 -5.87 -12.98
N VAL A 587 -12.16 -6.55 -14.14
CA VAL A 587 -11.21 -6.38 -15.23
C VAL A 587 -11.23 -4.98 -15.88
N GLU A 588 -12.30 -4.22 -15.66
CA GLU A 588 -12.45 -2.84 -16.13
C GLU A 588 -11.98 -1.78 -15.15
N GLN A 589 -11.59 -2.20 -13.94
CA GLN A 589 -10.97 -1.31 -12.98
C GLN A 589 -9.55 -0.96 -13.41
N ASP A 590 -9.10 0.25 -13.14
CA ASP A 590 -7.71 0.65 -13.40
C ASP A 590 -6.73 -0.21 -12.61
N LEU A 591 -7.12 -0.61 -11.38
CA LEU A 591 -6.33 -1.44 -10.48
C LEU A 591 -7.22 -2.43 -9.73
N VAL A 592 -6.79 -3.69 -9.69
CA VAL A 592 -7.40 -4.72 -8.85
C VAL A 592 -6.33 -5.37 -7.98
N ILE A 593 -6.61 -5.52 -6.70
CA ILE A 593 -5.74 -6.21 -5.75
C ILE A 593 -6.55 -7.32 -5.09
N LEU A 594 -6.12 -8.57 -5.26
CA LEU A 594 -6.78 -9.74 -4.70
C LEU A 594 -5.85 -10.43 -3.70
N GLY A 595 -6.37 -10.72 -2.51
CA GLY A 595 -5.74 -11.56 -1.52
C GLY A 595 -6.19 -13.03 -1.63
N GLY A 596 -6.44 -13.69 -0.50
CA GLY A 596 -6.82 -15.11 -0.46
C GLY A 596 -8.13 -15.42 -1.17
N LEU A 597 -8.16 -16.56 -1.85
CA LEU A 597 -9.40 -17.16 -2.35
C LEU A 597 -9.85 -18.27 -1.41
N ASN A 598 -11.11 -18.26 -1.09
CA ASN A 598 -11.76 -19.28 -0.28
C ASN A 598 -13.09 -19.69 -0.93
N LYS A 599 -13.74 -20.72 -0.40
CA LYS A 599 -15.00 -21.24 -0.95
C LYS A 599 -16.14 -20.23 -1.00
N ASP A 600 -16.07 -19.18 -0.21
CA ASP A 600 -17.15 -18.18 -0.09
C ASP A 600 -16.96 -17.01 -1.06
N ASN A 601 -15.71 -16.67 -1.42
CA ASN A 601 -15.40 -15.52 -2.26
C ASN A 601 -14.90 -15.88 -3.69
N GLU A 602 -14.51 -17.12 -3.91
CA GLU A 602 -13.97 -17.58 -5.21
C GLU A 602 -14.97 -17.34 -6.34
N GLU A 603 -16.20 -17.84 -6.18
CA GLU A 603 -17.25 -17.71 -7.20
C GLU A 603 -17.64 -16.23 -7.43
N PRO A 604 -17.91 -15.42 -6.40
CA PRO A 604 -18.13 -13.98 -6.56
C PRO A 604 -17.00 -13.25 -7.29
N ILE A 605 -15.73 -13.53 -6.98
CA ILE A 605 -14.60 -12.89 -7.63
C ILE A 605 -14.49 -13.32 -9.09
N GLN A 606 -14.63 -14.61 -9.40
CA GLN A 606 -14.59 -15.11 -10.77
C GLN A 606 -15.73 -14.53 -11.62
N ASN A 607 -16.95 -14.49 -11.10
CA ASN A 607 -18.10 -13.92 -11.80
C ASN A 607 -17.95 -12.40 -12.02
N SER A 608 -17.26 -11.70 -11.12
CA SER A 608 -17.03 -10.26 -11.22
C SER A 608 -15.77 -9.91 -12.02
N TRP A 609 -14.89 -10.88 -12.29
CA TRP A 609 -13.63 -10.61 -12.99
C TRP A 609 -13.86 -10.11 -14.41
N GLY A 610 -14.75 -10.76 -15.17
CA GLY A 610 -15.12 -10.38 -16.51
C GLY A 610 -15.50 -11.60 -17.36
N GLU A 611 -16.45 -11.43 -18.25
CA GLU A 611 -16.93 -12.50 -19.14
C GLU A 611 -15.80 -13.04 -20.03
N GLY A 612 -15.60 -14.35 -20.01
CA GLY A 612 -14.63 -15.04 -20.85
C GLY A 612 -13.15 -14.83 -20.50
N ARG A 613 -12.85 -14.21 -19.38
CA ARG A 613 -11.48 -14.00 -18.89
C ARG A 613 -11.33 -14.54 -17.46
N PRO A 614 -11.16 -15.86 -17.27
CA PRO A 614 -10.94 -16.40 -15.94
C PRO A 614 -9.59 -15.95 -15.37
N LEU A 615 -9.48 -15.90 -14.05
CA LEU A 615 -8.20 -15.73 -13.38
C LEU A 615 -7.23 -16.84 -13.85
N PRO A 616 -5.94 -16.53 -14.13
CA PRO A 616 -4.95 -17.54 -14.48
C PRO A 616 -4.88 -18.63 -13.40
N ALA A 617 -4.77 -19.90 -13.83
CA ALA A 617 -4.77 -21.03 -12.90
C ALA A 617 -3.64 -20.98 -11.86
N THR A 618 -2.48 -20.44 -12.24
CA THR A 618 -1.34 -20.22 -11.32
C THR A 618 -1.67 -19.20 -10.25
N VAL A 619 -2.24 -18.06 -10.64
CA VAL A 619 -2.69 -17.01 -9.71
C VAL A 619 -3.73 -17.55 -8.74
N LYS A 620 -4.70 -18.33 -9.28
CA LYS A 620 -5.73 -18.97 -8.45
C LYS A 620 -5.10 -19.88 -7.40
N ALA A 621 -4.16 -20.73 -7.77
CA ALA A 621 -3.48 -21.64 -6.83
C ALA A 621 -2.71 -20.89 -5.73
N ASP A 622 -2.05 -19.78 -6.05
CA ASP A 622 -1.35 -18.98 -5.06
C ASP A 622 -2.30 -18.30 -4.06
N LEU A 623 -3.42 -17.79 -4.55
CA LEU A 623 -4.43 -17.16 -3.71
C LEU A 623 -5.19 -18.20 -2.85
N GLU A 624 -5.44 -19.40 -3.37
CA GLU A 624 -6.03 -20.52 -2.62
C GLU A 624 -5.11 -21.01 -1.49
N ALA A 625 -3.79 -20.92 -1.67
CA ALA A 625 -2.83 -21.24 -0.63
C ALA A 625 -2.96 -20.31 0.61
N ASN A 626 -3.65 -19.19 0.47
CA ASN A 626 -4.01 -18.24 1.53
C ASN A 626 -2.82 -17.85 2.44
N GLN A 627 -1.67 -17.59 1.81
CA GLN A 627 -0.45 -17.24 2.53
C GLN A 627 -0.52 -15.78 3.01
N GLU A 628 0.01 -15.54 4.21
CA GLU A 628 0.13 -14.18 4.75
C GLU A 628 0.95 -13.30 3.80
N SER A 629 0.47 -12.09 3.56
CA SER A 629 1.10 -11.07 2.71
C SER A 629 1.15 -11.38 1.21
N VAL A 630 0.48 -12.42 0.72
CA VAL A 630 0.46 -12.75 -0.71
C VAL A 630 -0.78 -12.13 -1.36
N PHE A 631 -0.54 -11.31 -2.38
CA PHE A 631 -1.57 -10.60 -3.14
C PHE A 631 -1.30 -10.65 -4.64
N TYR A 632 -2.34 -10.83 -5.42
CA TYR A 632 -2.32 -10.62 -6.84
C TYR A 632 -2.69 -9.17 -7.15
N VAL A 633 -1.86 -8.49 -7.92
CA VAL A 633 -2.09 -7.12 -8.37
C VAL A 633 -2.25 -7.11 -9.87
N TYR A 634 -3.31 -6.50 -10.37
CA TYR A 634 -3.59 -6.30 -11.78
C TYR A 634 -3.83 -4.83 -12.07
N ARG A 635 -3.14 -4.28 -13.07
CA ARG A 635 -3.27 -2.89 -13.53
C ARG A 635 -3.68 -2.87 -15.00
N ALA A 636 -4.84 -2.29 -15.29
CA ALA A 636 -5.46 -2.39 -16.61
C ALA A 636 -4.74 -1.62 -17.72
N ARG A 637 -4.12 -0.46 -17.42
CA ARG A 637 -3.54 0.44 -18.44
C ARG A 637 -2.48 -0.22 -19.32
N ASP A 638 -1.77 -1.21 -18.81
CA ASP A 638 -0.67 -1.92 -19.48
C ASP A 638 -0.81 -3.45 -19.35
N PHE A 639 -1.93 -3.92 -18.83
CA PHE A 639 -2.17 -5.32 -18.49
C PHE A 639 -1.12 -5.91 -17.56
N GLY A 640 -0.41 -5.03 -16.81
CA GLY A 640 0.58 -5.42 -15.84
C GLY A 640 -0.06 -6.25 -14.73
N ASN A 641 0.59 -7.37 -14.35
CA ASN A 641 0.10 -8.20 -13.26
C ASN A 641 1.26 -8.91 -12.56
N ALA A 642 1.10 -9.14 -11.26
CA ALA A 642 2.07 -9.89 -10.46
C ALA A 642 1.41 -10.52 -9.23
N VAL A 643 1.95 -11.64 -8.78
CA VAL A 643 1.70 -12.17 -7.43
C VAL A 643 2.83 -11.68 -6.53
N ILE A 644 2.50 -10.91 -5.51
CA ILE A 644 3.45 -10.16 -4.70
C ILE A 644 3.40 -10.65 -3.26
N ASN A 645 4.56 -10.99 -2.69
CA ASN A 645 4.70 -11.08 -1.24
C ASN A 645 4.85 -9.65 -0.72
N THR A 646 3.77 -9.13 -0.19
CA THR A 646 3.56 -7.70 0.03
C THR A 646 4.16 -7.22 1.35
N HIS A 647 4.82 -6.07 1.29
CA HIS A 647 5.24 -5.31 2.45
C HIS A 647 5.03 -3.82 2.18
N LEU A 648 4.02 -3.23 2.77
CA LEU A 648 3.68 -1.82 2.60
C LEU A 648 4.38 -0.96 3.65
N VAL A 649 4.69 0.28 3.25
CA VAL A 649 5.23 1.32 4.12
C VAL A 649 4.29 2.52 4.05
N LEU A 650 3.69 2.85 5.20
CA LEU A 650 2.77 3.97 5.37
C LEU A 650 3.42 5.13 6.13
#